data_25ea282646f7599a530e320bc52e8ed8
#
_entry.id   25ea282646f7599a530e320bc52e8ed8
#
_cell.length_a   1.000
_cell.length_b   1.000
_cell.length_c   1.000
_cell.angle_alpha   90.00
_cell.angle_beta   90.00
_cell.angle_gamma   90.00
#
_symmetry.space_group_name_H-M   'P 1'
#
loop_
_entity.id
_entity.type
_entity.pdbx_description
1 polymer ?
#
loop_
_entity_poly.entity_id
_entity_poly.type
_entity_poly.pdbx_seq_one_letter_code
_entity_poly.pdbx_strand_id
1 'polypeptide(L)'
;MKIASFHVGLRLTLNNSLYEIDRINGVTCYLIKFSDGATVALAKKKMAMLLSQGNLVLEDKNNKPNEKVSNVSGDLSTLSEGKRAIIDIKLRFIERACEILGSKPTTVNLGRVIDDVVDELKIEPRSISTVYRWWTAWAKLNKDPLALLNKRSGSTTNRKLNEKVITEFYEAVTEVYMTKECLSKWTVNDALSRRLKNLRYHGYSESETEMPSRAQFYRLFDKLDPYDVMRARKGKLQADKHFRISGAGPIVTRILERVEVDHTPLDVMVIDNETGEVIGRPNLTVYLDYYSKMMLGMEIGFEPPSEISVMKALKNAILTKEYISKFPRVKEQWESYGIPHALICDNGLEFHSHNLRRVCQELTIELQFCPKLQPHYKGAVERYIKTVNNAVSHGLSGTTKTNIDERGDYDSVENAIFTLEDAIALVHEWFVNIYQNTKHRTTLRTPAKLWEEGLTEVEPVMPESTEKLEIVTCKQAVRVLSHKGIEHDNLFYNADILFELRRRNIKNYQVSIRFDPMDLGYIWVFDEQNNEFLKVSCTTPEYADGLSERAHKAIRKAVVEKGNKDFDKEKLIEYREDFRENINQQSKSKKLRPRTQAARFNLPVKAVPIKAETLSRKYKNKPDGQQCYQSFEVIEGDHNE
;
A
#
# COMPACT_ATOMS: atom_id res chain seq x y z
N MET A 1 -25.17 -19.58 23.72
CA MET A 1 -24.35 -20.76 23.38
C MET A 1 -25.20 -22.01 23.63
N LYS A 2 -25.59 -22.76 22.59
CA LYS A 2 -26.35 -24.01 22.79
C LYS A 2 -25.35 -25.08 23.27
N ILE A 3 -25.59 -25.65 24.41
CA ILE A 3 -24.84 -26.80 24.91
C ILE A 3 -25.31 -28.01 24.11
N ALA A 4 -24.48 -28.47 23.17
CA ALA A 4 -24.77 -29.64 22.35
C ALA A 4 -24.27 -30.90 23.07
N SER A 5 -25.15 -31.84 23.36
CA SER A 5 -24.79 -33.18 23.82
C SER A 5 -24.93 -34.17 22.68
N PHE A 6 -23.98 -35.11 22.54
CA PHE A 6 -24.07 -36.18 21.57
C PHE A 6 -25.20 -37.15 21.99
N HIS A 7 -26.25 -37.28 21.17
CA HIS A 7 -27.37 -38.19 21.36
C HIS A 7 -27.71 -38.92 20.07
N VAL A 8 -28.39 -40.07 20.18
CA VAL A 8 -28.85 -40.84 19.03
C VAL A 8 -29.80 -40.01 18.17
N GLY A 9 -29.62 -40.09 16.85
CA GLY A 9 -30.37 -39.28 15.87
C GLY A 9 -29.82 -37.88 15.65
N LEU A 10 -28.71 -37.48 16.27
CA LEU A 10 -28.03 -36.22 15.99
C LEU A 10 -27.33 -36.31 14.63
N ARG A 11 -27.64 -35.34 13.76
CA ARG A 11 -26.96 -35.21 12.46
C ARG A 11 -25.75 -34.30 12.59
N LEU A 12 -24.70 -34.66 11.88
CA LEU A 12 -23.44 -33.95 11.87
C LEU A 12 -22.74 -34.08 10.52
N THR A 13 -22.01 -33.07 10.16
CA THR A 13 -21.13 -33.07 8.98
C THR A 13 -19.69 -33.28 9.44
N LEU A 14 -19.05 -34.33 8.93
CA LEU A 14 -17.65 -34.65 9.18
C LEU A 14 -16.93 -34.77 7.82
N ASN A 15 -15.86 -33.96 7.60
CA ASN A 15 -15.11 -33.94 6.35
C ASN A 15 -16.00 -33.80 5.10
N ASN A 16 -16.93 -32.85 5.12
CA ASN A 16 -17.92 -32.57 4.07
C ASN A 16 -18.88 -33.72 3.75
N SER A 17 -19.00 -34.73 4.60
CA SER A 17 -19.96 -35.83 4.47
C SER A 17 -20.95 -35.79 5.64
N LEU A 18 -22.24 -36.03 5.35
CA LEU A 18 -23.32 -36.02 6.33
C LEU A 18 -23.43 -37.36 7.00
N TYR A 19 -23.51 -37.37 8.34
CA TYR A 19 -23.67 -38.55 9.20
C TYR A 19 -24.80 -38.34 10.19
N GLU A 20 -25.39 -39.45 10.68
CA GLU A 20 -26.31 -39.47 11.80
C GLU A 20 -25.77 -40.43 12.89
N ILE A 21 -25.90 -40.06 14.16
CA ILE A 21 -25.54 -40.94 15.26
C ILE A 21 -26.63 -42.01 15.38
N ASP A 22 -26.32 -43.24 15.00
CA ASP A 22 -27.21 -44.40 15.08
C ASP A 22 -27.35 -44.90 16.51
N ARG A 23 -26.20 -45.13 17.17
CA ARG A 23 -26.18 -45.65 18.56
C ARG A 23 -24.95 -45.13 19.30
N ILE A 24 -25.09 -45.11 20.61
CA ILE A 24 -24.03 -44.76 21.55
C ILE A 24 -23.84 -45.92 22.51
N ASN A 25 -22.61 -46.43 22.54
CA ASN A 25 -22.25 -47.52 23.48
C ASN A 25 -21.11 -47.00 24.38
N GLY A 26 -21.47 -46.63 25.61
CA GLY A 26 -20.56 -46.01 26.57
C GLY A 26 -19.94 -44.71 26.06
N VAL A 27 -18.61 -44.74 25.77
CA VAL A 27 -17.83 -43.61 25.28
C VAL A 27 -17.72 -43.52 23.75
N THR A 28 -18.29 -44.50 23.01
CA THR A 28 -18.19 -44.61 21.56
C THR A 28 -19.52 -44.31 20.88
N CYS A 29 -19.50 -43.41 19.88
CA CYS A 29 -20.62 -43.10 19.00
C CYS A 29 -20.44 -43.81 17.66
N TYR A 30 -21.49 -44.45 17.18
CA TYR A 30 -21.54 -45.09 15.86
C TYR A 30 -22.30 -44.15 14.92
N LEU A 31 -21.63 -43.74 13.85
CA LEU A 31 -22.13 -42.78 12.87
C LEU A 31 -22.46 -43.51 11.57
N ILE A 32 -23.64 -43.32 11.02
CA ILE A 32 -24.03 -43.82 9.70
C ILE A 32 -23.94 -42.69 8.69
N LYS A 33 -23.18 -42.90 7.62
CA LYS A 33 -23.05 -41.96 6.52
C LYS A 33 -24.28 -42.02 5.62
N PHE A 34 -24.85 -40.85 5.30
CA PHE A 34 -26.06 -40.78 4.46
C PHE A 34 -25.87 -41.18 3.00
N SER A 35 -24.67 -41.08 2.45
CA SER A 35 -24.40 -41.33 1.03
C SER A 35 -24.29 -42.82 0.68
N ASP A 36 -23.78 -43.63 1.55
CA ASP A 36 -23.42 -45.04 1.29
C ASP A 36 -23.75 -46.03 2.43
N GLY A 37 -24.33 -45.54 3.52
CA GLY A 37 -24.69 -46.34 4.67
C GLY A 37 -23.50 -46.83 5.49
N ALA A 38 -22.28 -46.43 5.19
CA ALA A 38 -21.10 -46.87 5.90
C ALA A 38 -21.13 -46.43 7.37
N THR A 39 -20.78 -47.33 8.27
CA THR A 39 -20.76 -47.06 9.72
C THR A 39 -19.34 -46.73 10.17
N VAL A 40 -19.18 -45.62 10.87
CA VAL A 40 -17.92 -45.17 11.46
C VAL A 40 -18.07 -45.07 12.98
N ALA A 41 -17.17 -45.72 13.72
CA ALA A 41 -17.15 -45.64 15.19
C ALA A 41 -16.14 -44.57 15.65
N LEU A 42 -16.59 -43.59 16.41
CA LEU A 42 -15.75 -42.53 16.97
C LEU A 42 -15.96 -42.37 18.48
N ALA A 43 -14.88 -42.29 19.23
CA ALA A 43 -14.96 -41.96 20.65
C ALA A 43 -15.50 -40.53 20.86
N LYS A 44 -16.35 -40.33 21.87
CA LYS A 44 -16.92 -39.00 22.24
C LYS A 44 -15.81 -37.95 22.41
N LYS A 45 -14.67 -38.30 23.00
CA LYS A 45 -13.50 -37.43 23.17
C LYS A 45 -12.94 -36.96 21.81
N LYS A 46 -12.85 -37.89 20.82
CA LYS A 46 -12.38 -37.55 19.46
C LYS A 46 -13.41 -36.69 18.70
N MET A 47 -14.69 -36.92 18.88
CA MET A 47 -15.74 -36.11 18.31
C MET A 47 -15.73 -34.68 18.89
N ALA A 48 -15.54 -34.52 20.20
CA ALA A 48 -15.39 -33.22 20.85
C ALA A 48 -14.15 -32.48 20.36
N MET A 49 -13.05 -33.20 20.13
CA MET A 49 -11.83 -32.62 19.56
C MET A 49 -12.04 -32.16 18.10
N LEU A 50 -12.71 -32.97 17.28
CA LEU A 50 -13.04 -32.61 15.89
C LEU A 50 -14.02 -31.41 15.82
N LEU A 51 -14.94 -31.31 16.76
CA LEU A 51 -15.85 -30.17 16.91
C LEU A 51 -15.09 -28.90 17.27
N SER A 52 -14.14 -28.97 18.22
CA SER A 52 -13.31 -27.82 18.61
C SER A 52 -12.35 -27.37 17.50
N GLN A 53 -11.93 -28.27 16.60
CA GLN A 53 -11.10 -27.98 15.42
C GLN A 53 -11.91 -27.50 14.21
N GLY A 54 -13.26 -27.43 14.31
CA GLY A 54 -14.11 -27.06 13.18
C GLY A 54 -14.29 -28.13 12.10
N ASN A 55 -13.70 -29.30 12.28
CA ASN A 55 -13.77 -30.44 11.31
C ASN A 55 -15.05 -31.25 11.45
N LEU A 56 -15.83 -31.01 12.50
CA LEU A 56 -17.13 -31.59 12.75
C LEU A 56 -18.13 -30.46 13.03
N VAL A 57 -19.26 -30.45 12.32
CA VAL A 57 -20.34 -29.46 12.47
C VAL A 57 -21.61 -30.21 12.81
N LEU A 58 -22.32 -29.76 13.85
CA LEU A 58 -23.61 -30.33 14.27
C LEU A 58 -24.74 -29.67 13.50
N GLU A 59 -25.63 -30.47 12.89
CA GLU A 59 -26.84 -29.99 12.23
C GLU A 59 -28.02 -29.98 13.19
N ASP A 60 -28.76 -28.88 13.27
CA ASP A 60 -29.94 -28.75 14.10
C ASP A 60 -31.16 -29.32 13.36
N LYS A 61 -31.80 -30.36 13.87
CA LYS A 61 -33.02 -30.98 13.30
C LYS A 61 -34.23 -30.05 13.21
N ASN A 62 -34.17 -28.83 13.71
CA ASN A 62 -35.31 -27.90 13.84
C ASN A 62 -35.37 -26.80 12.78
N ASN A 63 -34.74 -26.96 11.63
CA ASN A 63 -34.95 -26.04 10.51
C ASN A 63 -36.12 -26.50 9.63
N LYS A 64 -37.37 -26.46 10.15
CA LYS A 64 -38.53 -26.32 9.28
C LYS A 64 -38.63 -24.86 8.82
N PRO A 65 -38.75 -24.61 7.49
CA PRO A 65 -38.87 -23.24 6.99
C PRO A 65 -40.32 -22.78 7.18
N ASN A 66 -40.69 -22.36 8.36
CA ASN A 66 -41.86 -21.50 8.65
C ASN A 66 -42.13 -21.40 10.16
N GLU A 67 -41.37 -20.57 10.81
CA GLU A 67 -41.81 -19.75 11.92
C GLU A 67 -40.77 -18.66 12.12
N LYS A 68 -41.21 -17.40 12.13
CA LYS A 68 -40.38 -16.23 12.43
C LYS A 68 -39.82 -16.35 13.85
N VAL A 69 -38.81 -17.20 14.03
CA VAL A 69 -37.96 -17.14 15.20
C VAL A 69 -37.02 -15.97 14.91
N SER A 70 -37.25 -14.85 15.57
CA SER A 70 -36.31 -13.74 15.62
C SER A 70 -34.97 -14.30 16.07
N ASN A 71 -34.05 -14.49 15.14
CA ASN A 71 -32.67 -14.85 15.42
C ASN A 71 -32.04 -13.72 16.24
N VAL A 72 -32.05 -13.87 17.55
CA VAL A 72 -31.19 -13.10 18.45
C VAL A 72 -29.90 -13.91 18.55
N SER A 73 -29.12 -13.90 17.46
CA SER A 73 -27.75 -14.39 17.45
C SER A 73 -26.84 -13.21 17.83
N GLY A 74 -26.84 -12.85 19.10
CA GLY A 74 -25.95 -11.83 19.63
C GLY A 74 -25.15 -12.40 20.80
N ASP A 75 -23.87 -12.12 20.84
CA ASP A 75 -23.05 -12.34 22.02
C ASP A 75 -23.33 -11.20 23.01
N LEU A 76 -23.40 -11.50 24.33
CA LEU A 76 -23.50 -10.49 25.38
C LEU A 76 -22.38 -9.46 25.30
N SER A 77 -21.23 -9.85 24.80
CA SER A 77 -20.08 -8.97 24.60
C SER A 77 -20.31 -7.83 23.59
N THR A 78 -21.24 -8.02 22.65
CA THR A 78 -21.58 -7.02 21.60
C THR A 78 -22.57 -5.96 22.09
N LEU A 79 -23.13 -6.11 23.29
CA LEU A 79 -24.09 -5.17 23.86
C LEU A 79 -23.39 -4.01 24.56
N SER A 80 -23.98 -2.81 24.47
CA SER A 80 -23.50 -1.66 25.23
C SER A 80 -23.60 -1.92 26.74
N GLU A 81 -22.71 -1.33 27.51
CA GLU A 81 -22.58 -1.49 28.96
C GLU A 81 -23.93 -1.29 29.72
N GLY A 82 -24.68 -0.25 29.33
CA GLY A 82 -26.01 0.00 29.91
C GLY A 82 -27.04 -1.10 29.61
N LYS A 83 -26.94 -1.79 28.46
CA LYS A 83 -27.82 -2.92 28.15
C LYS A 83 -27.45 -4.18 28.93
N ARG A 84 -26.13 -4.40 29.12
CA ARG A 84 -25.62 -5.51 29.95
C ARG A 84 -26.08 -5.34 31.40
N ALA A 85 -25.91 -4.17 32.00
CA ALA A 85 -26.33 -3.87 33.35
C ALA A 85 -27.84 -4.13 33.56
N ILE A 86 -28.71 -3.82 32.58
CA ILE A 86 -30.12 -4.12 32.64
C ILE A 86 -30.39 -5.64 32.60
N ILE A 87 -29.66 -6.39 31.82
CA ILE A 87 -29.77 -7.85 31.74
C ILE A 87 -29.29 -8.46 33.06
N ASP A 88 -28.19 -8.01 33.62
CA ASP A 88 -27.60 -8.51 34.85
C ASP A 88 -28.58 -8.32 36.04
N ILE A 89 -29.18 -7.15 36.15
CA ILE A 89 -30.22 -6.89 37.15
C ILE A 89 -31.39 -7.88 37.00
N LYS A 90 -31.89 -8.11 35.79
CA LYS A 90 -33.01 -9.04 35.55
C LYS A 90 -32.62 -10.49 35.82
N LEU A 91 -31.37 -10.88 35.45
CA LEU A 91 -30.82 -12.20 35.74
C LEU A 91 -30.77 -12.45 37.26
N ARG A 92 -30.34 -11.47 38.04
CA ARG A 92 -30.26 -11.61 39.50
C ARG A 92 -31.57 -11.95 40.14
N PHE A 93 -32.71 -11.35 39.69
CA PHE A 93 -34.06 -11.74 40.12
C PHE A 93 -34.40 -13.19 39.75
N ILE A 94 -33.99 -13.65 38.57
CA ILE A 94 -34.27 -15.00 38.10
C ILE A 94 -33.40 -16.04 38.83
N GLU A 95 -32.12 -15.75 39.03
CA GLU A 95 -31.22 -16.60 39.78
C GLU A 95 -31.66 -16.79 41.22
N ARG A 96 -32.01 -15.69 41.88
CA ARG A 96 -32.52 -15.72 43.24
C ARG A 96 -33.83 -16.49 43.35
N ALA A 97 -34.72 -16.36 42.34
CA ALA A 97 -35.95 -17.17 42.28
C ALA A 97 -35.63 -18.66 42.10
N CYS A 98 -34.63 -19.04 41.32
CA CYS A 98 -34.19 -20.41 41.16
C CYS A 98 -33.55 -20.98 42.44
N GLU A 99 -32.75 -20.17 43.16
CA GLU A 99 -32.10 -20.55 44.41
C GLU A 99 -33.14 -20.87 45.53
N ILE A 100 -34.14 -19.99 45.70
CA ILE A 100 -35.08 -20.09 46.81
C ILE A 100 -36.21 -21.09 46.50
N LEU A 101 -36.70 -21.11 45.26
CA LEU A 101 -37.91 -21.84 44.91
C LEU A 101 -37.65 -23.21 44.27
N GLY A 102 -36.44 -23.49 43.79
CA GLY A 102 -36.03 -24.78 43.23
C GLY A 102 -36.86 -25.30 42.05
N SER A 103 -38.02 -24.68 41.79
CA SER A 103 -39.01 -25.07 40.78
C SER A 103 -39.58 -23.85 40.06
N LYS A 104 -40.51 -24.05 39.11
CA LYS A 104 -41.20 -22.95 38.42
C LYS A 104 -41.84 -21.97 39.41
N PRO A 105 -41.46 -20.69 39.44
CA PRO A 105 -42.02 -19.73 40.36
C PRO A 105 -43.49 -19.48 40.05
N THR A 106 -44.26 -19.31 41.11
CA THR A 106 -45.66 -18.88 41.05
C THR A 106 -45.76 -17.41 41.43
N THR A 107 -46.83 -16.74 41.02
CA THR A 107 -47.06 -15.33 41.37
C THR A 107 -47.12 -15.09 42.88
N VAL A 108 -47.49 -16.10 43.68
CA VAL A 108 -47.58 -16.02 45.13
C VAL A 108 -46.20 -16.07 45.81
N ASN A 109 -45.25 -16.84 45.25
CA ASN A 109 -43.99 -17.10 45.93
C ASN A 109 -42.88 -16.09 45.55
N LEU A 110 -43.13 -15.20 44.57
CA LEU A 110 -42.12 -14.26 44.10
C LEU A 110 -41.94 -13.01 44.99
N GLY A 111 -42.85 -12.74 45.90
CA GLY A 111 -42.76 -11.55 46.77
C GLY A 111 -41.47 -11.50 47.57
N ARG A 112 -41.16 -12.58 48.32
CA ARG A 112 -39.89 -12.68 49.11
C ARG A 112 -38.65 -12.57 48.28
N VAL A 113 -38.64 -13.16 47.08
CA VAL A 113 -37.49 -13.08 46.15
C VAL A 113 -37.26 -11.64 45.68
N ILE A 114 -38.37 -10.89 45.51
CA ILE A 114 -38.26 -9.48 45.08
C ILE A 114 -37.70 -8.63 46.21
N ASP A 115 -38.18 -8.81 47.44
CA ASP A 115 -37.70 -8.07 48.61
C ASP A 115 -36.20 -8.34 48.85
N ASP A 116 -35.77 -9.61 48.81
CA ASP A 116 -34.35 -9.99 48.97
C ASP A 116 -33.44 -9.32 47.94
N VAL A 117 -33.82 -9.31 46.63
CA VAL A 117 -32.99 -8.73 45.58
C VAL A 117 -33.02 -7.20 45.60
N VAL A 118 -34.13 -6.60 45.99
CA VAL A 118 -34.26 -5.14 46.15
C VAL A 118 -33.36 -4.66 47.27
N ASP A 119 -33.29 -5.38 48.40
CA ASP A 119 -32.41 -5.07 49.52
C ASP A 119 -30.94 -5.28 49.16
N GLU A 120 -30.62 -6.35 48.41
CA GLU A 120 -29.25 -6.65 47.95
C GLU A 120 -28.73 -5.58 46.98
N LEU A 121 -29.51 -5.22 45.97
CA LEU A 121 -29.08 -4.31 44.90
C LEU A 121 -29.42 -2.83 45.17
N LYS A 122 -30.19 -2.54 46.24
CA LYS A 122 -30.67 -1.18 46.61
C LYS A 122 -31.38 -0.48 45.44
N ILE A 123 -32.26 -1.19 44.75
CA ILE A 123 -33.02 -0.71 43.61
C ILE A 123 -34.49 -0.60 43.95
N GLU A 124 -35.26 0.13 43.12
CA GLU A 124 -36.72 0.20 43.30
C GLU A 124 -37.37 -1.17 43.10
N PRO A 125 -38.41 -1.51 43.93
CA PRO A 125 -39.10 -2.78 43.85
C PRO A 125 -39.81 -2.96 42.50
N ARG A 126 -39.75 -4.17 41.97
CA ARG A 126 -40.43 -4.53 40.72
C ARG A 126 -41.72 -5.31 41.02
N SER A 127 -42.72 -5.12 40.16
CA SER A 127 -43.97 -5.87 40.33
C SER A 127 -43.76 -7.37 40.09
N ILE A 128 -44.48 -8.20 40.85
CA ILE A 128 -44.46 -9.67 40.73
C ILE A 128 -44.70 -10.11 39.28
N SER A 129 -45.65 -9.49 38.59
CA SER A 129 -45.98 -9.77 37.19
C SER A 129 -44.84 -9.45 36.22
N THR A 130 -43.99 -8.47 36.56
CA THR A 130 -42.82 -8.11 35.75
C THR A 130 -41.72 -9.15 35.89
N VAL A 131 -41.41 -9.58 37.09
CA VAL A 131 -40.38 -10.61 37.34
C VAL A 131 -40.83 -11.97 36.78
N TYR A 132 -42.11 -12.31 36.91
CA TYR A 132 -42.69 -13.52 36.33
C TYR A 132 -42.60 -13.53 34.78
N ARG A 133 -42.82 -12.37 34.12
CA ARG A 133 -42.63 -12.25 32.67
C ARG A 133 -41.17 -12.43 32.26
N TRP A 134 -40.24 -11.89 33.01
CA TRP A 134 -38.79 -12.09 32.74
C TRP A 134 -38.42 -13.57 32.86
N TRP A 135 -38.86 -14.22 33.93
CA TRP A 135 -38.64 -15.65 34.13
C TRP A 135 -39.25 -16.47 32.99
N THR A 136 -40.48 -16.19 32.58
CA THR A 136 -41.15 -16.90 31.47
C THR A 136 -40.43 -16.70 30.14
N ALA A 137 -39.95 -15.50 29.85
CA ALA A 137 -39.21 -15.21 28.64
C ALA A 137 -37.85 -15.96 28.60
N TRP A 138 -37.13 -15.95 29.72
CA TRP A 138 -35.88 -16.64 29.89
C TRP A 138 -36.04 -18.17 29.80
N ALA A 139 -37.03 -18.72 30.45
CA ALA A 139 -37.34 -20.16 30.43
C ALA A 139 -37.73 -20.65 29.02
N LYS A 140 -38.52 -19.88 28.26
CA LYS A 140 -38.91 -20.20 26.87
C LYS A 140 -37.75 -20.25 25.89
N LEU A 141 -36.71 -19.49 26.11
CA LEU A 141 -35.52 -19.42 25.24
C LEU A 141 -34.32 -20.19 25.82
N ASN A 142 -34.61 -21.35 26.41
CA ASN A 142 -33.59 -22.27 26.94
C ASN A 142 -32.58 -21.61 27.88
N LYS A 143 -33.07 -20.73 28.75
CA LYS A 143 -32.28 -20.01 29.76
C LYS A 143 -31.23 -19.04 29.12
N ASP A 144 -31.49 -18.52 27.93
CA ASP A 144 -30.64 -17.54 27.29
C ASP A 144 -30.86 -16.15 27.94
N PRO A 145 -29.78 -15.50 28.47
CA PRO A 145 -29.84 -14.15 29.01
C PRO A 145 -30.33 -13.10 28.02
N LEU A 146 -30.12 -13.29 26.73
CA LEU A 146 -30.55 -12.37 25.67
C LEU A 146 -32.10 -12.29 25.57
N ALA A 147 -32.82 -13.27 26.09
CA ALA A 147 -34.29 -13.23 26.22
C ALA A 147 -34.79 -12.05 27.04
N LEU A 148 -33.93 -11.51 27.91
CA LEU A 148 -34.24 -10.40 28.84
C LEU A 148 -34.01 -9.02 28.25
N LEU A 149 -33.46 -8.95 27.01
CA LEU A 149 -33.43 -7.70 26.28
C LEU A 149 -34.84 -7.14 26.09
N ASN A 150 -35.02 -5.88 26.45
CA ASN A 150 -36.25 -5.19 26.14
C ASN A 150 -36.37 -5.12 24.62
N LYS A 151 -37.24 -5.95 24.04
CA LYS A 151 -37.75 -5.69 22.70
C LYS A 151 -38.43 -4.32 22.78
N ARG A 152 -37.82 -3.30 22.15
CA ARG A 152 -38.57 -2.07 21.89
C ARG A 152 -39.84 -2.53 21.19
N SER A 153 -40.97 -2.44 21.88
CA SER A 153 -42.27 -2.51 21.23
C SER A 153 -42.22 -1.39 20.18
N GLY A 154 -42.07 -1.78 18.92
CA GLY A 154 -42.13 -0.80 17.85
C GLY A 154 -43.40 -0.01 18.06
N SER A 155 -43.29 1.31 18.11
CA SER A 155 -44.44 2.20 18.19
C SER A 155 -45.48 1.69 17.20
N THR A 156 -46.64 1.35 17.68
CA THR A 156 -47.82 0.86 16.92
C THR A 156 -48.33 1.90 15.91
N THR A 157 -47.70 3.07 15.84
CA THR A 157 -48.01 4.16 14.92
C THR A 157 -47.20 4.17 13.63
N ASN A 158 -46.36 3.15 13.36
CA ASN A 158 -45.77 3.01 12.05
C ASN A 158 -46.83 2.52 11.04
N ARG A 159 -47.56 3.47 10.44
CA ARG A 159 -48.33 3.19 9.22
C ARG A 159 -47.36 2.53 8.23
N LYS A 160 -47.64 1.28 7.87
CA LYS A 160 -46.90 0.58 6.82
C LYS A 160 -47.15 1.36 5.52
N LEU A 161 -46.10 1.78 4.89
CA LEU A 161 -46.18 2.35 3.53
C LEU A 161 -46.81 1.32 2.60
N ASN A 162 -47.66 1.79 1.69
CA ASN A 162 -48.22 0.95 0.66
C ASN A 162 -47.09 0.40 -0.23
N GLU A 163 -47.18 -0.83 -0.65
CA GLU A 163 -46.18 -1.51 -1.48
C GLU A 163 -45.95 -0.78 -2.79
N LYS A 164 -46.99 -0.18 -3.38
CA LYS A 164 -46.86 0.65 -4.59
C LYS A 164 -45.98 1.88 -4.37
N VAL A 165 -46.14 2.59 -3.26
CA VAL A 165 -45.30 3.74 -2.92
C VAL A 165 -43.86 3.32 -2.78
N ILE A 166 -43.60 2.14 -2.23
CA ILE A 166 -42.26 1.58 -2.09
C ILE A 166 -41.67 1.26 -3.47
N THR A 167 -42.45 0.67 -4.37
CA THR A 167 -42.04 0.38 -5.77
C THR A 167 -41.68 1.65 -6.51
N GLU A 168 -42.56 2.66 -6.49
CA GLU A 168 -42.31 3.95 -7.14
C GLU A 168 -41.11 4.70 -6.54
N PHE A 169 -40.86 4.51 -5.24
CA PHE A 169 -39.66 5.06 -4.61
C PHE A 169 -38.39 4.43 -5.20
N TYR A 170 -38.34 3.10 -5.32
CA TYR A 170 -37.14 2.45 -5.88
C TYR A 170 -36.93 2.76 -7.37
N GLU A 171 -38.01 2.92 -8.11
CA GLU A 171 -37.91 3.37 -9.52
C GLU A 171 -37.40 4.81 -9.59
N ALA A 172 -37.93 5.73 -8.78
CA ALA A 172 -37.43 7.10 -8.71
C ALA A 172 -35.95 7.17 -8.26
N VAL A 173 -35.54 6.31 -7.32
CA VAL A 173 -34.15 6.16 -6.91
C VAL A 173 -33.29 5.72 -8.08
N THR A 174 -33.73 4.72 -8.84
CA THR A 174 -32.96 4.20 -9.99
C THR A 174 -32.80 5.26 -11.07
N GLU A 175 -33.88 6.00 -11.37
CA GLU A 175 -33.89 7.02 -12.40
C GLU A 175 -33.07 8.27 -12.06
N VAL A 176 -33.15 8.73 -10.80
CA VAL A 176 -32.63 10.05 -10.41
C VAL A 176 -31.39 9.97 -9.53
N TYR A 177 -31.33 9.01 -8.62
CA TYR A 177 -30.27 8.96 -7.58
C TYR A 177 -29.10 8.05 -7.95
N MET A 178 -29.40 6.91 -8.60
CA MET A 178 -28.41 5.92 -9.01
C MET A 178 -27.74 6.30 -10.33
N THR A 179 -27.35 7.58 -10.47
CA THR A 179 -26.76 8.16 -11.67
C THR A 179 -25.42 8.82 -11.35
N LYS A 180 -24.59 9.00 -12.39
CA LYS A 180 -23.23 9.60 -12.25
C LYS A 180 -23.27 11.10 -11.91
N GLU A 181 -24.39 11.78 -12.16
CA GLU A 181 -24.60 13.19 -11.86
C GLU A 181 -24.69 13.46 -10.35
N CYS A 182 -24.79 12.40 -9.55
CA CYS A 182 -24.77 12.45 -8.10
C CYS A 182 -25.80 13.41 -7.48
N LEU A 183 -27.03 13.44 -8.04
CA LEU A 183 -28.12 14.28 -7.55
C LEU A 183 -28.45 14.02 -6.08
N SER A 184 -29.07 15.00 -5.42
CA SER A 184 -29.40 14.94 -4.01
C SER A 184 -30.53 13.93 -3.70
N LYS A 185 -30.60 13.41 -2.46
CA LYS A 185 -31.72 12.59 -2.02
C LYS A 185 -33.06 13.34 -2.17
N TRP A 186 -33.05 14.66 -2.04
CA TRP A 186 -34.28 15.45 -2.15
C TRP A 186 -34.85 15.48 -3.57
N THR A 187 -34.02 15.43 -4.58
CA THR A 187 -34.48 15.34 -5.99
C THR A 187 -35.31 14.08 -6.24
N VAL A 188 -35.02 12.97 -5.52
CA VAL A 188 -35.86 11.75 -5.56
C VAL A 188 -37.24 11.99 -4.96
N ASN A 189 -37.35 12.84 -3.94
CA ASN A 189 -38.64 13.19 -3.34
C ASN A 189 -39.55 13.90 -4.36
N ASP A 190 -39.00 14.79 -5.17
CA ASP A 190 -39.75 15.49 -6.22
C ASP A 190 -40.15 14.53 -7.36
N ALA A 191 -39.25 13.61 -7.74
CA ALA A 191 -39.55 12.57 -8.72
C ALA A 191 -40.67 11.64 -8.21
N LEU A 192 -40.56 11.16 -6.95
CA LEU A 192 -41.59 10.33 -6.31
C LEU A 192 -42.94 11.05 -6.26
N SER A 193 -42.95 12.34 -5.89
CA SER A 193 -44.19 13.12 -5.86
C SER A 193 -44.89 13.18 -7.23
N ARG A 194 -44.11 13.38 -8.31
CA ARG A 194 -44.63 13.36 -9.68
C ARG A 194 -45.20 11.99 -10.06
N ARG A 195 -44.49 10.91 -9.75
CA ARG A 195 -44.90 9.54 -10.05
C ARG A 195 -46.18 9.16 -9.30
N LEU A 196 -46.29 9.51 -8.03
CA LEU A 196 -47.51 9.24 -7.23
C LEU A 196 -48.72 10.06 -7.71
N LYS A 197 -48.52 11.31 -8.19
CA LYS A 197 -49.59 12.11 -8.85
C LYS A 197 -50.06 11.44 -10.14
N ASN A 198 -49.16 10.88 -10.96
CA ASN A 198 -49.52 10.15 -12.15
C ASN A 198 -50.33 8.91 -11.84
N LEU A 199 -50.00 8.15 -10.81
CA LEU A 199 -50.80 7.00 -10.36
C LEU A 199 -52.22 7.42 -9.96
N ARG A 200 -52.40 8.55 -9.27
CA ARG A 200 -53.76 9.09 -8.94
C ARG A 200 -54.55 9.41 -10.20
N TYR A 201 -53.90 9.99 -11.19
CA TYR A 201 -54.52 10.26 -12.48
C TYR A 201 -54.98 8.98 -13.18
N HIS A 202 -54.31 7.85 -12.96
CA HIS A 202 -54.69 6.53 -13.49
C HIS A 202 -55.65 5.74 -12.57
N GLY A 203 -56.29 6.39 -11.56
CA GLY A 203 -57.40 5.81 -10.81
C GLY A 203 -57.00 5.15 -9.50
N TYR A 204 -55.76 5.30 -9.03
CA TYR A 204 -55.36 4.82 -7.70
C TYR A 204 -55.88 5.76 -6.59
N SER A 205 -56.30 5.17 -5.47
CA SER A 205 -56.82 5.93 -4.33
C SER A 205 -55.75 6.80 -3.67
N GLU A 206 -56.18 7.85 -2.98
CA GLU A 206 -55.28 8.75 -2.28
C GLU A 206 -54.53 8.05 -1.13
N SER A 207 -55.19 7.08 -0.47
CA SER A 207 -54.58 6.25 0.57
C SER A 207 -53.50 5.29 0.07
N GLU A 208 -53.55 4.86 -1.17
CA GLU A 208 -52.54 3.99 -1.81
C GLU A 208 -51.31 4.77 -2.32
N THR A 209 -51.46 6.07 -2.54
CA THR A 209 -50.46 6.97 -3.10
C THR A 209 -50.08 8.10 -2.14
N GLU A 210 -50.24 7.87 -0.84
CA GLU A 210 -49.83 8.84 0.20
C GLU A 210 -48.31 9.00 0.22
N MET A 211 -47.83 10.24 0.16
CA MET A 211 -46.40 10.53 0.26
C MET A 211 -45.84 10.04 1.59
N PRO A 212 -44.66 9.39 1.59
CA PRO A 212 -43.99 9.02 2.83
C PRO A 212 -43.60 10.26 3.64
N SER A 213 -43.73 10.20 4.94
CA SER A 213 -43.17 11.23 5.82
C SER A 213 -41.66 11.32 5.62
N ARG A 214 -41.08 12.47 5.96
CA ARG A 214 -39.63 12.69 5.83
C ARG A 214 -38.81 11.55 6.50
N ALA A 215 -39.20 11.10 7.66
CA ALA A 215 -38.54 10.01 8.38
C ALA A 215 -38.67 8.66 7.66
N GLN A 216 -39.84 8.36 7.08
CA GLN A 216 -40.05 7.14 6.31
C GLN A 216 -39.24 7.17 4.99
N PHE A 217 -39.20 8.34 4.32
CA PHE A 217 -38.44 8.54 3.11
C PHE A 217 -36.93 8.24 3.33
N TYR A 218 -36.30 8.82 4.37
CA TYR A 218 -34.90 8.55 4.68
C TYR A 218 -34.65 7.09 5.11
N ARG A 219 -35.57 6.47 5.84
CA ARG A 219 -35.47 5.03 6.18
C ARG A 219 -35.49 4.11 4.94
N LEU A 220 -36.14 4.53 3.86
CA LEU A 220 -36.09 3.77 2.60
C LEU A 220 -34.69 3.86 1.96
N PHE A 221 -34.04 5.05 2.04
CA PHE A 221 -32.64 5.18 1.60
C PHE A 221 -31.69 4.33 2.43
N ASP A 222 -31.90 4.21 3.74
CA ASP A 222 -31.05 3.41 4.62
C ASP A 222 -31.14 1.89 4.33
N LYS A 223 -32.13 1.48 3.53
CA LYS A 223 -32.25 0.09 3.04
C LYS A 223 -31.50 -0.16 1.74
N LEU A 224 -31.05 0.88 1.04
CA LEU A 224 -30.25 0.71 -0.18
C LEU A 224 -28.89 0.13 0.19
N ASP A 225 -28.39 -0.77 -0.65
CA ASP A 225 -27.04 -1.29 -0.51
C ASP A 225 -26.02 -0.16 -0.74
N PRO A 226 -25.17 0.17 0.23
CA PRO A 226 -24.19 1.24 0.10
C PRO A 226 -23.18 0.99 -1.04
N TYR A 227 -22.84 -0.28 -1.32
CA TYR A 227 -21.97 -0.65 -2.42
C TYR A 227 -22.61 -0.32 -3.78
N ASP A 228 -23.88 -0.72 -3.96
CA ASP A 228 -24.59 -0.46 -5.21
C ASP A 228 -24.80 1.04 -5.44
N VAL A 229 -25.12 1.79 -4.39
CA VAL A 229 -25.19 3.26 -4.44
C VAL A 229 -23.87 3.86 -4.88
N MET A 230 -22.76 3.46 -4.26
CA MET A 230 -21.44 3.99 -4.62
C MET A 230 -21.04 3.57 -6.04
N ARG A 231 -21.34 2.32 -6.41
CA ARG A 231 -21.06 1.80 -7.76
C ARG A 231 -21.79 2.57 -8.85
N ALA A 232 -23.07 2.86 -8.64
CA ALA A 232 -23.87 3.61 -9.60
C ALA A 232 -23.40 5.07 -9.72
N ARG A 233 -23.11 5.73 -8.60
CA ARG A 233 -22.80 7.17 -8.53
C ARG A 233 -21.34 7.48 -8.83
N LYS A 234 -20.40 6.68 -8.33
CA LYS A 234 -18.95 6.93 -8.43
C LYS A 234 -18.20 5.92 -9.30
N GLY A 235 -18.90 4.89 -9.76
CA GLY A 235 -18.34 3.82 -10.59
C GLY A 235 -17.79 2.65 -9.77
N LYS A 236 -17.67 1.51 -10.47
CA LYS A 236 -17.25 0.22 -9.88
C LYS A 236 -15.91 0.30 -9.14
N LEU A 237 -14.93 0.97 -9.74
CA LEU A 237 -13.59 1.08 -9.16
C LEU A 237 -13.56 1.74 -7.79
N GLN A 238 -14.33 2.83 -7.63
CA GLN A 238 -14.40 3.53 -6.35
C GLN A 238 -15.19 2.73 -5.31
N ALA A 239 -16.27 2.05 -5.73
CA ALA A 239 -17.02 1.16 -4.85
C ALA A 239 -16.14 -0.01 -4.37
N ASP A 240 -15.47 -0.70 -5.29
CA ASP A 240 -14.56 -1.81 -4.97
C ASP A 240 -13.44 -1.35 -4.00
N LYS A 241 -12.87 -0.17 -4.23
CA LYS A 241 -11.83 0.40 -3.36
C LYS A 241 -12.34 0.71 -1.95
N HIS A 242 -13.55 1.24 -1.83
CA HIS A 242 -14.13 1.68 -0.56
C HIS A 242 -14.60 0.50 0.31
N PHE A 243 -15.25 -0.49 -0.31
CA PHE A 243 -15.82 -1.64 0.42
C PHE A 243 -14.90 -2.84 0.50
N ARG A 244 -13.69 -2.72 -0.04
CA ARG A 244 -12.73 -3.81 -0.02
C ARG A 244 -12.25 -4.11 1.39
N ILE A 245 -12.33 -5.37 1.76
CA ILE A 245 -11.67 -5.90 2.95
C ILE A 245 -10.21 -6.19 2.58
N SER A 246 -9.27 -5.65 3.34
CA SER A 246 -7.85 -5.96 3.18
C SER A 246 -7.62 -7.42 3.56
N GLY A 247 -7.19 -8.22 2.59
CA GLY A 247 -6.74 -9.59 2.83
C GLY A 247 -5.32 -9.62 3.41
N ALA A 248 -4.84 -10.81 3.76
CA ALA A 248 -3.43 -11.02 4.07
C ALA A 248 -2.57 -10.63 2.86
N GLY A 249 -1.45 -9.96 3.11
CA GLY A 249 -0.46 -9.65 2.09
C GLY A 249 0.19 -10.92 1.52
N PRO A 250 1.08 -10.79 0.51
CA PRO A 250 1.82 -11.93 0.00
C PRO A 250 2.63 -12.59 1.12
N ILE A 251 2.64 -13.93 1.11
CA ILE A 251 3.46 -14.70 2.04
C ILE A 251 4.88 -14.67 1.50
N VAL A 252 5.80 -14.09 2.26
CA VAL A 252 7.23 -14.02 1.96
C VAL A 252 7.97 -14.56 3.18
N THR A 253 8.88 -15.48 2.97
CA THR A 253 9.49 -16.28 4.03
C THR A 253 10.93 -15.89 4.35
N ARG A 254 11.61 -15.21 3.42
CA ARG A 254 13.05 -14.89 3.53
C ARG A 254 13.38 -13.54 2.89
N ILE A 255 14.57 -13.03 3.22
CA ILE A 255 15.14 -11.84 2.60
C ILE A 255 15.37 -12.06 1.09
N LEU A 256 15.35 -10.98 0.30
CA LEU A 256 15.56 -10.97 -1.16
C LEU A 256 14.54 -11.78 -1.98
N GLU A 257 13.62 -12.52 -1.35
CA GLU A 257 12.60 -13.31 -2.05
C GLU A 257 11.66 -12.41 -2.87
N ARG A 258 11.27 -11.27 -2.29
CA ARG A 258 10.39 -10.28 -2.90
C ARG A 258 10.87 -8.87 -2.59
N VAL A 259 11.25 -8.13 -3.62
CA VAL A 259 11.67 -6.73 -3.51
C VAL A 259 10.71 -5.85 -4.27
N GLU A 260 10.24 -4.78 -3.64
CA GLU A 260 9.33 -3.80 -4.23
C GLU A 260 10.11 -2.55 -4.64
N VAL A 261 9.85 -2.05 -5.85
CA VAL A 261 10.46 -0.81 -6.36
C VAL A 261 9.41 0.25 -6.65
N ASP A 262 9.72 1.48 -6.29
CA ASP A 262 8.87 2.64 -6.56
C ASP A 262 9.66 3.93 -6.70
N HIS A 263 9.01 4.96 -7.28
CA HIS A 263 9.55 6.30 -7.44
C HIS A 263 8.63 7.33 -6.80
N THR A 264 9.23 8.35 -6.22
CA THR A 264 8.48 9.50 -5.72
C THR A 264 9.34 10.76 -5.81
N PRO A 265 8.77 11.93 -6.16
CA PRO A 265 9.43 13.18 -5.86
C PRO A 265 9.46 13.38 -4.34
N LEU A 266 10.61 13.73 -3.78
CA LEU A 266 10.71 14.15 -2.38
C LEU A 266 9.95 15.45 -2.15
N ASP A 267 9.29 15.56 -1.01
CA ASP A 267 8.46 16.73 -0.66
C ASP A 267 9.30 17.91 -0.15
N VAL A 268 10.43 18.19 -0.79
CA VAL A 268 11.34 19.28 -0.47
C VAL A 268 11.88 19.94 -1.73
N MET A 269 11.95 21.27 -1.72
CA MET A 269 12.62 22.06 -2.74
C MET A 269 14.10 22.17 -2.40
N VAL A 270 14.96 21.91 -3.38
CA VAL A 270 16.42 22.06 -3.22
C VAL A 270 16.96 23.18 -4.10
N ILE A 271 18.07 23.74 -3.65
CA ILE A 271 18.75 24.86 -4.30
C ILE A 271 20.02 24.38 -5.01
N ASP A 272 20.44 25.14 -5.98
CA ASP A 272 21.73 25.03 -6.60
C ASP A 272 22.85 25.49 -5.65
N ASN A 273 23.92 24.70 -5.56
CA ASN A 273 24.99 24.98 -4.61
C ASN A 273 25.80 26.24 -4.94
N GLU A 274 25.91 26.60 -6.23
CA GLU A 274 26.69 27.75 -6.69
C GLU A 274 25.86 29.04 -6.69
N THR A 275 24.64 28.96 -7.24
CA THR A 275 23.80 30.14 -7.43
C THR A 275 22.86 30.41 -6.24
N GLY A 276 22.61 29.42 -5.41
CA GLY A 276 21.61 29.49 -4.31
C GLY A 276 20.17 29.57 -4.81
N GLU A 277 19.92 29.30 -6.07
CA GLU A 277 18.61 29.37 -6.67
C GLU A 277 17.89 28.01 -6.62
N VAL A 278 16.55 28.03 -6.51
CA VAL A 278 15.76 26.80 -6.42
C VAL A 278 15.81 26.04 -7.75
N ILE A 279 16.27 24.77 -7.69
CA ILE A 279 16.26 23.85 -8.81
C ILE A 279 14.92 23.14 -8.95
N GLY A 280 14.37 22.65 -7.84
CA GLY A 280 13.12 21.91 -7.82
C GLY A 280 13.11 20.78 -6.81
N ARG A 281 12.21 19.82 -7.00
CA ARG A 281 12.09 18.61 -6.17
C ARG A 281 12.91 17.47 -6.78
N PRO A 282 13.82 16.84 -6.05
CA PRO A 282 14.50 15.63 -6.52
C PRO A 282 13.56 14.42 -6.48
N ASN A 283 13.82 13.45 -7.34
CA ASN A 283 13.11 12.17 -7.35
C ASN A 283 13.91 11.14 -6.55
N LEU A 284 13.22 10.36 -5.76
CA LEU A 284 13.73 9.21 -5.02
C LEU A 284 13.22 7.92 -5.69
N THR A 285 14.13 7.02 -6.05
CA THR A 285 13.84 5.64 -6.46
C THR A 285 14.31 4.70 -5.37
N VAL A 286 13.46 3.77 -4.91
CA VAL A 286 13.74 2.89 -3.76
C VAL A 286 13.50 1.44 -4.11
N TYR A 287 14.40 0.57 -3.66
CA TYR A 287 14.25 -0.88 -3.62
C TYR A 287 14.07 -1.33 -2.17
N LEU A 288 12.91 -1.87 -1.83
CA LEU A 288 12.55 -2.28 -0.47
C LEU A 288 12.35 -3.79 -0.40
N ASP A 289 13.09 -4.46 0.48
CA ASP A 289 12.84 -5.87 0.78
C ASP A 289 11.50 -6.04 1.52
N TYR A 290 10.64 -6.92 0.98
CA TYR A 290 9.32 -7.10 1.56
C TYR A 290 9.34 -7.85 2.89
N TYR A 291 10.27 -8.79 3.08
CA TYR A 291 10.37 -9.59 4.30
C TYR A 291 10.87 -8.74 5.48
N SER A 292 12.05 -8.21 5.38
CA SER A 292 12.71 -7.46 6.46
C SER A 292 12.23 -6.00 6.60
N LYS A 293 11.62 -5.43 5.55
CA LYS A 293 11.36 -3.98 5.39
C LYS A 293 12.64 -3.16 5.27
N MET A 294 13.77 -3.80 5.01
CA MET A 294 15.06 -3.15 4.79
C MET A 294 15.09 -2.49 3.41
N MET A 295 15.52 -1.25 3.34
CA MET A 295 15.83 -0.63 2.06
C MET A 295 17.12 -1.24 1.52
N LEU A 296 17.06 -1.84 0.34
CA LEU A 296 18.22 -2.46 -0.31
C LEU A 296 19.07 -1.45 -1.04
N GLY A 297 18.44 -0.47 -1.67
CA GLY A 297 19.13 0.55 -2.45
C GLY A 297 18.23 1.69 -2.83
N MET A 298 18.84 2.82 -3.12
CA MET A 298 18.15 4.03 -3.56
C MET A 298 18.95 4.83 -4.56
N GLU A 299 18.24 5.69 -5.31
CA GLU A 299 18.80 6.74 -6.14
C GLU A 299 18.02 8.03 -5.91
N ILE A 300 18.72 9.13 -5.69
CA ILE A 300 18.13 10.46 -5.49
C ILE A 300 18.74 11.41 -6.51
N GLY A 301 17.90 12.06 -7.31
CA GLY A 301 18.38 12.99 -8.31
C GLY A 301 17.24 13.66 -9.07
N PHE A 302 17.61 14.51 -10.04
CA PHE A 302 16.64 15.22 -10.87
C PHE A 302 16.22 14.46 -12.14
N GLU A 303 16.82 13.28 -12.38
CA GLU A 303 16.33 12.43 -13.46
C GLU A 303 14.85 12.12 -13.21
N PRO A 304 13.99 12.32 -14.22
CA PRO A 304 12.60 11.88 -14.08
C PRO A 304 12.58 10.36 -13.86
N PRO A 305 11.51 9.81 -13.30
CA PRO A 305 11.31 8.37 -13.27
C PRO A 305 11.65 7.77 -14.65
N SER A 306 12.71 7.00 -14.73
CA SER A 306 13.28 6.52 -15.98
C SER A 306 14.01 5.21 -15.76
N GLU A 307 14.26 4.51 -16.85
CA GLU A 307 15.09 3.30 -16.83
C GLU A 307 16.46 3.53 -16.16
N ILE A 308 17.04 4.73 -16.33
CA ILE A 308 18.35 5.07 -15.77
C ILE A 308 18.30 5.10 -14.23
N SER A 309 17.29 5.77 -13.64
CA SER A 309 17.14 5.83 -12.19
C SER A 309 16.86 4.45 -11.58
N VAL A 310 16.07 3.62 -12.27
CA VAL A 310 15.82 2.23 -11.88
C VAL A 310 17.12 1.41 -11.86
N MET A 311 17.95 1.53 -12.92
CA MET A 311 19.23 0.79 -13.02
C MET A 311 20.24 1.23 -11.97
N LYS A 312 20.38 2.54 -11.70
CA LYS A 312 21.28 3.05 -10.66
C LYS A 312 20.85 2.55 -9.27
N ALA A 313 19.56 2.63 -8.97
CA ALA A 313 19.02 2.14 -7.70
C ALA A 313 19.16 0.61 -7.58
N LEU A 314 18.98 -0.16 -8.67
CA LEU A 314 19.23 -1.61 -8.71
C LEU A 314 20.71 -1.93 -8.44
N LYS A 315 21.63 -1.24 -9.11
CA LYS A 315 23.07 -1.38 -8.87
C LYS A 315 23.41 -1.09 -7.41
N ASN A 316 22.84 -0.01 -6.86
CA ASN A 316 23.00 0.31 -5.45
C ASN A 316 22.40 -0.77 -4.54
N ALA A 317 21.26 -1.37 -4.90
CA ALA A 317 20.63 -2.45 -4.11
C ALA A 317 21.50 -3.71 -4.06
N ILE A 318 22.14 -4.07 -5.16
CA ILE A 318 22.93 -5.30 -5.28
C ILE A 318 24.28 -5.17 -4.57
N LEU A 319 24.96 -4.02 -4.69
CA LEU A 319 26.30 -3.82 -4.14
C LEU A 319 26.30 -3.52 -2.63
N THR A 320 27.44 -3.77 -1.98
CA THR A 320 27.71 -3.31 -0.61
C THR A 320 27.78 -1.78 -0.55
N LYS A 321 27.48 -1.19 0.59
CA LYS A 321 27.33 0.27 0.77
C LYS A 321 28.57 0.91 1.41
N GLU A 322 29.76 0.56 0.96
CA GLU A 322 31.02 1.11 1.51
C GLU A 322 31.11 2.64 1.42
N TYR A 323 30.41 3.22 0.41
CA TYR A 323 30.33 4.67 0.21
C TYR A 323 29.62 5.41 1.36
N ILE A 324 28.94 4.72 2.25
CA ILE A 324 28.27 5.31 3.43
C ILE A 324 29.26 6.05 4.33
N SER A 325 30.52 5.61 4.37
CA SER A 325 31.59 6.28 5.08
C SER A 325 31.83 7.73 4.66
N LYS A 326 31.34 8.14 3.49
CA LYS A 326 31.39 9.52 2.99
C LYS A 326 30.43 10.47 3.73
N PHE A 327 29.46 9.93 4.46
CA PHE A 327 28.47 10.70 5.21
C PHE A 327 28.84 10.75 6.69
N PRO A 328 29.45 11.85 7.20
CA PRO A 328 30.03 11.90 8.53
C PRO A 328 29.01 11.81 9.68
N ARG A 329 27.72 12.03 9.40
CA ARG A 329 26.64 11.92 10.41
C ARG A 329 26.02 10.54 10.47
N VAL A 330 26.31 9.67 9.52
CA VAL A 330 25.89 8.28 9.55
C VAL A 330 26.79 7.53 10.52
N LYS A 331 26.19 6.94 11.56
CA LYS A 331 26.91 6.26 12.65
C LYS A 331 26.85 4.75 12.54
N GLU A 332 25.80 4.24 11.94
CA GLU A 332 25.53 2.82 11.80
C GLU A 332 25.91 2.32 10.41
N GLN A 333 25.96 1.02 10.21
CA GLN A 333 26.26 0.40 8.94
C GLN A 333 24.98 0.08 8.15
N TRP A 334 25.08 0.13 6.83
CA TRP A 334 24.02 -0.30 5.95
C TRP A 334 24.44 -1.61 5.27
N GLU A 335 24.05 -2.73 5.88
CA GLU A 335 24.56 -4.06 5.53
C GLU A 335 23.72 -4.81 4.48
N SER A 336 22.75 -4.17 3.86
CA SER A 336 21.94 -4.85 2.85
C SER A 336 22.64 -4.90 1.49
N TYR A 337 22.61 -6.07 0.86
CA TYR A 337 23.19 -6.31 -0.47
C TYR A 337 22.60 -7.58 -1.08
N GLY A 338 22.78 -7.79 -2.38
CA GLY A 338 22.43 -9.04 -3.05
C GLY A 338 21.42 -8.89 -4.17
N ILE A 339 21.40 -9.86 -5.08
CA ILE A 339 20.48 -9.93 -6.22
C ILE A 339 19.10 -10.38 -5.73
N PRO A 340 18.02 -9.60 -5.97
CA PRO A 340 16.66 -10.01 -5.63
C PRO A 340 16.22 -11.24 -6.44
N HIS A 341 15.46 -12.15 -5.82
CA HIS A 341 14.83 -13.24 -6.56
C HIS A 341 13.66 -12.73 -7.40
N ALA A 342 12.77 -11.92 -6.83
CA ALA A 342 11.66 -11.30 -7.55
C ALA A 342 11.62 -9.79 -7.32
N LEU A 343 11.40 -9.05 -8.42
CA LEU A 343 11.26 -7.60 -8.43
C LEU A 343 9.82 -7.24 -8.79
N ILE A 344 9.16 -6.50 -7.91
CA ILE A 344 7.78 -6.07 -8.06
C ILE A 344 7.74 -4.60 -8.41
N CYS A 345 7.20 -4.28 -9.59
CA CYS A 345 7.06 -2.91 -10.09
C CYS A 345 5.61 -2.60 -10.47
N ASP A 346 5.30 -1.32 -10.58
CA ASP A 346 4.05 -0.89 -11.18
C ASP A 346 4.08 -1.00 -12.72
N ASN A 347 3.02 -0.51 -13.36
CA ASN A 347 2.94 -0.48 -14.81
C ASN A 347 3.50 0.81 -15.42
N GLY A 348 4.45 1.48 -14.77
CA GLY A 348 5.15 2.63 -15.33
C GLY A 348 5.94 2.26 -16.59
N LEU A 349 6.05 3.18 -17.54
CA LEU A 349 6.73 2.94 -18.81
C LEU A 349 8.22 2.60 -18.61
N GLU A 350 8.84 3.15 -17.58
CA GLU A 350 10.23 2.90 -17.20
C GLU A 350 10.48 1.44 -16.84
N PHE A 351 9.50 0.75 -16.27
CA PHE A 351 9.59 -0.67 -15.90
C PHE A 351 9.27 -1.61 -17.08
N HIS A 352 8.63 -1.11 -18.12
CA HIS A 352 8.36 -1.90 -19.33
C HIS A 352 9.48 -1.86 -20.37
N SER A 353 10.61 -1.23 -20.03
CA SER A 353 11.75 -1.14 -20.95
C SER A 353 12.31 -2.53 -21.31
N HIS A 354 12.72 -2.69 -22.56
CA HIS A 354 13.39 -3.91 -23.01
C HIS A 354 14.69 -4.16 -22.25
N ASN A 355 15.39 -3.09 -21.87
CA ASN A 355 16.63 -3.19 -21.14
C ASN A 355 16.45 -3.70 -19.72
N LEU A 356 15.44 -3.23 -18.98
CA LEU A 356 15.16 -3.75 -17.64
C LEU A 356 14.83 -5.25 -17.68
N ARG A 357 14.02 -5.67 -18.66
CA ARG A 357 13.70 -7.10 -18.84
C ARG A 357 14.96 -7.93 -19.11
N ARG A 358 15.84 -7.44 -19.98
CA ARG A 358 17.13 -8.08 -20.27
C ARG A 358 18.01 -8.17 -19.01
N VAL A 359 18.16 -7.07 -18.28
CA VAL A 359 18.94 -7.02 -17.04
C VAL A 359 18.39 -8.01 -16.01
N CYS A 360 17.08 -8.05 -15.81
CA CYS A 360 16.44 -9.01 -14.91
C CYS A 360 16.70 -10.46 -15.37
N GLN A 361 16.63 -10.74 -16.68
CA GLN A 361 16.93 -12.07 -17.23
C GLN A 361 18.40 -12.46 -17.01
N GLU A 362 19.34 -11.55 -17.27
CA GLU A 362 20.79 -11.80 -17.09
C GLU A 362 21.16 -11.99 -15.61
N LEU A 363 20.46 -11.30 -14.69
CA LEU A 363 20.64 -11.44 -13.24
C LEU A 363 19.73 -12.53 -12.61
N THR A 364 18.95 -13.24 -13.43
CA THR A 364 18.00 -14.26 -12.96
C THR A 364 16.96 -13.71 -11.97
N ILE A 365 16.54 -12.46 -12.17
CA ILE A 365 15.49 -11.79 -11.39
C ILE A 365 14.14 -12.02 -12.05
N GLU A 366 13.16 -12.52 -11.31
CA GLU A 366 11.78 -12.61 -11.77
C GLU A 366 11.12 -11.23 -11.74
N LEU A 367 10.79 -10.66 -12.90
CA LEU A 367 10.14 -9.36 -13.01
C LEU A 367 8.63 -9.51 -13.01
N GLN A 368 7.97 -9.02 -11.97
CA GLN A 368 6.52 -9.08 -11.78
C GLN A 368 5.91 -7.68 -11.83
N PHE A 369 4.84 -7.51 -12.61
CA PHE A 369 4.09 -6.25 -12.69
C PHE A 369 2.84 -6.30 -11.84
N CYS A 370 2.59 -5.24 -11.07
CA CYS A 370 1.36 -5.12 -10.31
C CYS A 370 0.14 -5.07 -11.25
N PRO A 371 -0.97 -5.77 -10.93
CA PRO A 371 -2.21 -5.61 -11.68
C PRO A 371 -2.67 -4.16 -11.67
N LYS A 372 -3.20 -3.68 -12.81
CA LYS A 372 -3.71 -2.30 -12.92
C LYS A 372 -4.75 -2.01 -11.84
N LEU A 373 -4.65 -0.83 -11.23
CA LEU A 373 -5.60 -0.33 -10.22
C LEU A 373 -5.64 -1.14 -8.91
N GLN A 374 -4.58 -1.88 -8.60
CA GLN A 374 -4.46 -2.65 -7.36
C GLN A 374 -3.20 -2.25 -6.57
N PRO A 375 -3.16 -1.04 -5.98
CA PRO A 375 -1.97 -0.50 -5.30
C PRO A 375 -1.52 -1.34 -4.11
N HIS A 376 -2.40 -2.17 -3.54
CA HIS A 376 -2.05 -3.03 -2.41
C HIS A 376 -0.99 -4.10 -2.71
N TYR A 377 -0.71 -4.39 -4.00
CA TYR A 377 0.34 -5.34 -4.37
C TYR A 377 1.75 -4.84 -4.06
N LYS A 378 1.97 -3.52 -3.95
CA LYS A 378 3.24 -2.94 -3.50
C LYS A 378 3.06 -1.96 -2.31
N GLY A 379 2.16 -2.32 -1.40
CA GLY A 379 1.83 -1.48 -0.26
C GLY A 379 2.96 -1.27 0.75
N ALA A 380 4.02 -2.08 0.73
CA ALA A 380 5.16 -1.91 1.63
C ALA A 380 6.02 -0.72 1.19
N VAL A 381 6.43 -0.65 -0.08
CA VAL A 381 7.24 0.46 -0.59
C VAL A 381 6.48 1.78 -0.61
N GLU A 382 5.17 1.77 -0.95
CA GLU A 382 4.34 2.98 -0.89
C GLU A 382 4.27 3.56 0.54
N ARG A 383 4.11 2.70 1.54
CA ARG A 383 4.12 3.11 2.95
C ARG A 383 5.51 3.60 3.38
N TYR A 384 6.58 2.94 2.94
CA TYR A 384 7.94 3.37 3.19
C TYR A 384 8.19 4.78 2.65
N ILE A 385 7.83 5.04 1.39
CA ILE A 385 7.95 6.34 0.72
C ILE A 385 7.21 7.44 1.50
N LYS A 386 5.97 7.15 1.93
CA LYS A 386 5.21 8.09 2.78
C LYS A 386 5.95 8.37 4.09
N THR A 387 6.56 7.36 4.68
CA THR A 387 7.34 7.51 5.92
C THR A 387 8.59 8.37 5.69
N VAL A 388 9.31 8.17 4.58
CA VAL A 388 10.47 9.02 4.20
C VAL A 388 10.04 10.49 4.06
N ASN A 389 8.99 10.76 3.29
CA ASN A 389 8.52 12.14 3.08
C ASN A 389 8.09 12.78 4.41
N ASN A 390 7.35 12.08 5.24
CA ASN A 390 6.91 12.61 6.53
C ASN A 390 8.09 12.86 7.48
N ALA A 391 9.05 11.92 7.57
CA ALA A 391 10.14 12.01 8.54
C ALA A 391 11.27 12.94 8.09
N VAL A 392 11.60 12.95 6.80
CA VAL A 392 12.73 13.75 6.29
C VAL A 392 12.22 15.05 5.69
N SER A 393 11.32 14.97 4.69
CA SER A 393 10.98 16.14 3.88
C SER A 393 10.08 17.14 4.60
N HIS A 394 9.09 16.68 5.38
CA HIS A 394 8.08 17.57 5.99
C HIS A 394 8.63 18.40 7.15
N GLY A 395 9.72 17.99 7.76
CA GLY A 395 10.41 18.76 8.82
C GLY A 395 11.41 19.79 8.30
N LEU A 396 11.74 19.77 7.01
CA LEU A 396 12.76 20.62 6.41
C LEU A 396 12.20 21.95 5.90
N SER A 397 13.03 23.00 5.94
CA SER A 397 12.74 24.25 5.24
C SER A 397 12.69 23.98 3.73
N GLY A 398 11.73 24.59 3.01
CA GLY A 398 11.49 24.31 1.60
C GLY A 398 10.59 23.11 1.35
N THR A 399 9.96 22.53 2.39
CA THR A 399 9.00 21.43 2.23
C THR A 399 7.80 21.86 1.38
N THR A 400 7.33 20.91 0.54
CA THR A 400 6.08 21.11 -0.24
C THR A 400 4.87 20.49 0.44
N LYS A 401 5.07 19.79 1.57
CA LYS A 401 4.06 18.99 2.27
C LYS A 401 3.39 17.95 1.34
N THR A 402 2.50 17.15 1.86
CA THR A 402 1.81 16.10 1.08
C THR A 402 0.80 16.70 0.10
N ASN A 403 0.14 17.79 0.49
CA ASN A 403 -0.88 18.44 -0.32
C ASN A 403 -0.90 19.95 -0.06
N ILE A 404 -1.68 20.67 -0.89
CA ILE A 404 -1.79 22.13 -0.84
C ILE A 404 -2.46 22.60 0.46
N ASP A 405 -3.43 21.84 0.96
CA ASP A 405 -4.17 22.20 2.18
C ASP A 405 -3.26 22.15 3.42
N GLU A 406 -2.41 21.14 3.53
CA GLU A 406 -1.41 21.04 4.61
C GLU A 406 -0.30 22.09 4.50
N ARG A 407 0.01 22.53 3.28
CA ARG A 407 1.01 23.56 3.06
C ARG A 407 0.50 24.96 3.43
N GLY A 408 -0.79 25.24 3.20
CA GLY A 408 -1.37 26.56 3.43
C GLY A 408 -0.60 27.68 2.71
N ASP A 409 -0.33 28.78 3.40
CA ASP A 409 0.39 29.95 2.87
C ASP A 409 1.93 29.80 2.87
N TYR A 410 2.47 28.59 3.23
CA TYR A 410 3.91 28.37 3.27
C TYR A 410 4.52 28.37 1.86
N ASP A 411 5.44 29.31 1.58
CA ASP A 411 6.17 29.34 0.32
C ASP A 411 7.41 28.42 0.38
N SER A 412 7.28 27.26 -0.26
CA SER A 412 8.34 26.25 -0.31
C SER A 412 9.56 26.73 -1.11
N VAL A 413 9.40 27.65 -2.04
CA VAL A 413 10.47 28.18 -2.89
C VAL A 413 11.29 29.21 -2.13
N GLU A 414 10.64 30.15 -1.45
CA GLU A 414 11.33 31.15 -0.61
C GLU A 414 12.10 30.52 0.54
N ASN A 415 11.57 29.44 1.11
CA ASN A 415 12.15 28.76 2.26
C ASN A 415 13.12 27.61 1.91
N ALA A 416 13.42 27.40 0.62
CA ALA A 416 14.37 26.38 0.20
C ALA A 416 15.80 26.78 0.57
N ILE A 417 16.51 25.93 1.33
CA ILE A 417 17.89 26.17 1.78
C ILE A 417 18.83 24.97 1.58
N PHE A 418 18.28 23.79 1.31
CA PHE A 418 19.06 22.56 1.18
C PHE A 418 19.50 22.33 -0.26
N THR A 419 20.70 21.85 -0.44
CA THR A 419 21.22 21.40 -1.73
C THR A 419 20.78 19.95 -2.02
N LEU A 420 21.06 19.45 -3.21
CA LEU A 420 20.81 18.03 -3.53
C LEU A 420 21.66 17.11 -2.64
N GLU A 421 22.93 17.48 -2.43
CA GLU A 421 23.86 16.73 -1.57
C GLU A 421 23.37 16.68 -0.13
N ASP A 422 22.83 17.80 0.40
CA ASP A 422 22.24 17.83 1.72
C ASP A 422 21.02 16.91 1.81
N ALA A 423 20.14 16.94 0.82
CA ALA A 423 18.96 16.07 0.78
C ALA A 423 19.35 14.58 0.72
N ILE A 424 20.36 14.24 -0.07
CA ILE A 424 20.93 12.89 -0.15
C ILE A 424 21.49 12.48 1.23
N ALA A 425 22.30 13.33 1.86
CA ALA A 425 22.89 13.05 3.16
C ALA A 425 21.83 12.84 4.25
N LEU A 426 20.79 13.68 4.29
CA LEU A 426 19.71 13.59 5.26
C LEU A 426 18.88 12.30 5.10
N VAL A 427 18.60 11.88 3.86
CA VAL A 427 17.89 10.60 3.63
C VAL A 427 18.74 9.43 4.08
N HIS A 428 20.06 9.43 3.81
CA HIS A 428 20.97 8.38 4.28
C HIS A 428 21.06 8.36 5.82
N GLU A 429 21.22 9.53 6.44
CA GLU A 429 21.30 9.66 7.89
C GLU A 429 20.03 9.13 8.56
N TRP A 430 18.88 9.55 8.09
CA TRP A 430 17.59 9.10 8.63
C TRP A 430 17.40 7.60 8.45
N PHE A 431 17.68 7.07 7.24
CA PHE A 431 17.49 5.66 6.98
C PHE A 431 18.41 4.80 7.85
N VAL A 432 19.73 5.09 7.83
CA VAL A 432 20.73 4.23 8.47
C VAL A 432 20.70 4.35 9.98
N ASN A 433 20.59 5.57 10.52
CA ASN A 433 20.62 5.75 11.97
C ASN A 433 19.26 5.47 12.63
N ILE A 434 18.14 5.80 11.98
CA ILE A 434 16.82 5.82 12.60
C ILE A 434 15.93 4.70 12.06
N TYR A 435 15.59 4.71 10.77
CA TYR A 435 14.56 3.81 10.22
C TYR A 435 14.92 2.34 10.38
N GLN A 436 16.11 1.92 9.95
CA GLN A 436 16.50 0.50 10.02
C GLN A 436 16.57 -0.05 11.44
N ASN A 437 16.74 0.82 12.44
CA ASN A 437 16.81 0.50 13.86
C ASN A 437 15.49 0.73 14.62
N THR A 438 14.46 1.27 13.94
CA THR A 438 13.14 1.47 14.53
C THR A 438 12.29 0.22 14.38
N LYS A 439 11.57 -0.16 15.45
CA LYS A 439 10.68 -1.32 15.46
C LYS A 439 9.52 -1.12 14.48
N HIS A 440 9.41 -1.97 13.49
CA HIS A 440 8.34 -1.88 12.50
C HIS A 440 7.02 -2.48 13.06
N ARG A 441 5.91 -1.76 12.90
CA ARG A 441 4.61 -2.14 13.48
C ARG A 441 4.12 -3.54 13.04
N THR A 442 4.33 -3.91 11.78
CA THR A 442 3.84 -5.19 11.24
C THR A 442 4.71 -6.36 11.65
N THR A 443 6.04 -6.22 11.61
CA THR A 443 6.97 -7.30 11.93
C THR A 443 7.30 -7.38 13.42
N LEU A 444 6.98 -6.31 14.18
CA LEU A 444 7.33 -6.11 15.59
C LEU A 444 8.84 -6.20 15.88
N ARG A 445 9.67 -6.05 14.83
CA ARG A 445 11.13 -6.10 14.86
C ARG A 445 11.73 -4.97 14.03
N THR A 446 13.00 -4.68 14.22
CA THR A 446 13.70 -3.68 13.41
C THR A 446 14.11 -4.27 12.05
N PRO A 447 14.10 -3.49 10.96
CA PRO A 447 14.54 -3.95 9.65
C PRO A 447 15.96 -4.51 9.65
N ALA A 448 16.90 -3.83 10.32
CA ALA A 448 18.29 -4.27 10.42
C ALA A 448 18.41 -5.66 11.08
N LYS A 449 17.69 -5.90 12.18
CA LYS A 449 17.74 -7.18 12.88
C LYS A 449 17.11 -8.32 12.07
N LEU A 450 16.00 -8.04 11.35
CA LEU A 450 15.39 -9.04 10.46
C LEU A 450 16.29 -9.35 9.27
N TRP A 451 17.04 -8.35 8.78
CA TRP A 451 18.02 -8.55 7.73
C TRP A 451 19.18 -9.42 8.21
N GLU A 452 19.79 -9.09 9.36
CA GLU A 452 20.88 -9.85 9.98
C GLU A 452 20.49 -11.32 10.20
N GLU A 453 19.30 -11.58 10.75
CA GLU A 453 18.78 -12.94 10.93
C GLU A 453 18.56 -13.63 9.58
N GLY A 454 18.02 -12.91 8.59
CA GLY A 454 17.84 -13.44 7.24
C GLY A 454 19.15 -13.84 6.56
N LEU A 455 20.25 -13.14 6.84
CA LEU A 455 21.59 -13.52 6.36
C LEU A 455 22.10 -14.84 6.95
N THR A 456 21.59 -15.27 8.10
CA THR A 456 21.93 -16.58 8.66
C THR A 456 21.20 -17.74 7.95
N GLU A 457 20.07 -17.44 7.28
CA GLU A 457 19.25 -18.42 6.59
C GLU A 457 19.49 -18.44 5.07
N VAL A 458 19.87 -17.29 4.50
CA VAL A 458 20.05 -17.08 3.06
C VAL A 458 21.38 -16.41 2.79
N GLU A 459 22.22 -17.04 1.99
CA GLU A 459 23.41 -16.39 1.43
C GLU A 459 22.99 -15.56 0.20
N PRO A 460 23.17 -14.23 0.23
CA PRO A 460 22.82 -13.38 -0.91
C PRO A 460 23.66 -13.69 -2.14
N VAL A 461 23.01 -13.89 -3.27
CA VAL A 461 23.71 -14.05 -4.54
C VAL A 461 24.29 -12.71 -4.98
N MET A 462 25.57 -12.72 -5.35
CA MET A 462 26.29 -11.54 -5.82
C MET A 462 26.74 -11.72 -7.27
N PRO A 463 26.89 -10.62 -8.03
CA PRO A 463 27.54 -10.70 -9.36
C PRO A 463 29.00 -11.11 -9.19
N GLU A 464 29.57 -11.77 -10.19
CA GLU A 464 30.96 -12.25 -10.16
C GLU A 464 31.98 -11.10 -9.99
N SER A 465 31.65 -9.90 -10.51
CA SER A 465 32.41 -8.68 -10.32
C SER A 465 31.54 -7.44 -10.46
N THR A 466 32.01 -6.31 -9.92
CA THR A 466 31.36 -5.01 -10.11
C THR A 466 31.33 -4.61 -11.58
N GLU A 467 32.38 -4.95 -12.34
CA GLU A 467 32.49 -4.71 -13.78
C GLU A 467 31.41 -5.48 -14.56
N LYS A 468 31.17 -6.77 -14.24
CA LYS A 468 30.06 -7.53 -14.84
C LYS A 468 28.70 -6.91 -14.55
N LEU A 469 28.48 -6.45 -13.33
CA LEU A 469 27.25 -5.74 -13.00
C LEU A 469 27.11 -4.44 -13.80
N GLU A 470 28.19 -3.68 -13.99
CA GLU A 470 28.18 -2.49 -14.86
C GLU A 470 27.77 -2.85 -16.28
N ILE A 471 28.42 -3.84 -16.87
CA ILE A 471 28.11 -4.31 -18.21
C ILE A 471 26.65 -4.74 -18.34
N VAL A 472 26.13 -5.50 -17.37
CA VAL A 472 24.75 -5.97 -17.37
C VAL A 472 23.76 -4.81 -17.29
N THR A 473 24.02 -3.79 -16.47
CA THR A 473 23.13 -2.64 -16.28
C THR A 473 23.20 -1.60 -17.39
N CYS A 474 24.23 -1.63 -18.25
CA CYS A 474 24.36 -0.78 -19.43
C CYS A 474 23.25 -1.01 -20.46
N LYS A 475 22.95 0.01 -21.28
CA LYS A 475 22.09 -0.13 -22.45
C LYS A 475 22.78 -0.94 -23.55
N GLN A 476 22.01 -1.71 -24.30
CA GLN A 476 22.49 -2.50 -25.42
C GLN A 476 22.14 -1.84 -26.76
N ALA A 477 23.06 -1.91 -27.70
CA ALA A 477 22.85 -1.54 -29.11
C ALA A 477 23.64 -2.47 -30.02
N VAL A 478 23.25 -2.55 -31.29
CA VAL A 478 24.02 -3.24 -32.32
C VAL A 478 24.62 -2.20 -33.25
N ARG A 479 25.92 -2.28 -33.50
CA ARG A 479 26.66 -1.34 -34.35
C ARG A 479 27.56 -2.08 -35.31
N VAL A 480 28.02 -1.38 -36.36
CA VAL A 480 28.93 -1.94 -37.35
C VAL A 480 30.36 -1.59 -36.94
N LEU A 481 31.24 -2.58 -36.91
CA LEU A 481 32.68 -2.39 -36.76
C LEU A 481 33.28 -2.00 -38.13
N SER A 482 33.58 -0.73 -38.29
CA SER A 482 34.17 -0.16 -39.49
C SER A 482 35.70 -0.04 -39.39
N HIS A 483 36.35 0.48 -40.45
CA HIS A 483 37.78 0.82 -40.42
C HIS A 483 38.11 2.00 -39.48
N LYS A 484 37.11 2.80 -39.11
CA LYS A 484 37.24 3.91 -38.14
C LYS A 484 36.91 3.49 -36.70
N GLY A 485 36.69 2.21 -36.48
CA GLY A 485 36.18 1.69 -35.22
C GLY A 485 34.64 1.57 -35.22
N ILE A 486 34.00 1.76 -34.07
CA ILE A 486 32.57 1.67 -33.85
C ILE A 486 31.99 3.07 -33.69
N GLU A 487 30.93 3.38 -34.44
CA GLU A 487 30.21 4.63 -34.32
C GLU A 487 28.93 4.42 -33.50
N HIS A 488 28.76 5.22 -32.45
CA HIS A 488 27.55 5.28 -31.65
C HIS A 488 27.19 6.73 -31.33
N ASP A 489 26.00 7.14 -31.72
CA ASP A 489 25.48 8.52 -31.56
C ASP A 489 26.45 9.61 -32.10
N ASN A 490 27.10 9.34 -33.22
CA ASN A 490 28.13 10.19 -33.85
C ASN A 490 29.44 10.35 -33.02
N LEU A 491 29.64 9.52 -32.01
CA LEU A 491 30.93 9.35 -31.35
C LEU A 491 31.62 8.11 -31.90
N PHE A 492 32.95 8.20 -32.05
CA PHE A 492 33.76 7.09 -32.52
C PHE A 492 34.52 6.48 -31.35
N TYR A 493 34.49 5.15 -31.30
CA TYR A 493 35.17 4.35 -30.30
C TYR A 493 36.17 3.45 -30.98
N ASN A 494 37.42 3.52 -30.56
CA ASN A 494 38.49 2.73 -31.19
C ASN A 494 39.55 2.32 -30.16
N ALA A 495 40.08 1.12 -30.33
CA ALA A 495 41.20 0.57 -29.56
C ALA A 495 41.86 -0.53 -30.38
N ASP A 496 43.13 -0.83 -30.08
CA ASP A 496 43.92 -1.85 -30.80
C ASP A 496 43.27 -3.23 -30.79
N ILE A 497 42.56 -3.54 -29.73
CA ILE A 497 41.84 -4.81 -29.58
C ILE A 497 40.72 -5.01 -30.63
N LEU A 498 40.14 -3.93 -31.17
CA LEU A 498 39.17 -4.00 -32.27
C LEU A 498 39.78 -4.42 -33.59
N PHE A 499 41.10 -4.23 -33.76
CA PHE A 499 41.82 -4.71 -34.92
C PHE A 499 41.77 -6.23 -35.02
N GLU A 500 41.96 -6.93 -33.91
CA GLU A 500 41.88 -8.39 -33.84
C GLU A 500 40.46 -8.87 -34.20
N LEU A 501 39.42 -8.25 -33.65
CA LEU A 501 38.02 -8.56 -33.98
C LEU A 501 37.75 -8.35 -35.48
N ARG A 502 38.23 -7.26 -36.05
CA ARG A 502 38.02 -6.95 -37.45
C ARG A 502 38.81 -7.87 -38.39
N ARG A 503 40.02 -8.28 -38.03
CA ARG A 503 40.85 -9.20 -38.80
C ARG A 503 40.21 -10.57 -38.97
N ARG A 504 39.42 -10.99 -38.00
CA ARG A 504 38.68 -12.26 -38.00
C ARG A 504 37.45 -12.20 -38.93
N ASN A 505 36.92 -11.00 -39.25
CA ASN A 505 35.64 -10.81 -39.94
C ASN A 505 35.78 -9.90 -41.17
N ILE A 506 35.53 -10.42 -42.37
CA ILE A 506 35.94 -9.82 -43.67
C ILE A 506 35.05 -8.64 -44.14
N LYS A 507 33.79 -8.50 -43.76
CA LYS A 507 32.90 -7.37 -44.19
C LYS A 507 31.83 -7.03 -43.17
N ASN A 508 31.62 -5.73 -42.97
CA ASN A 508 30.46 -5.14 -42.21
C ASN A 508 30.01 -5.96 -41.01
N TYR A 509 30.98 -6.30 -40.15
CA TYR A 509 30.71 -7.10 -38.97
C TYR A 509 29.86 -6.29 -37.97
N GLN A 510 28.65 -6.79 -37.68
CA GLN A 510 27.81 -6.22 -36.64
C GLN A 510 28.26 -6.74 -35.27
N VAL A 511 28.52 -5.85 -34.36
CA VAL A 511 28.90 -6.16 -32.98
C VAL A 511 27.83 -5.67 -32.02
N SER A 512 27.55 -6.46 -30.98
CA SER A 512 26.73 -6.02 -29.86
C SER A 512 27.59 -5.14 -28.96
N ILE A 513 27.10 -3.93 -28.68
CA ILE A 513 27.75 -3.00 -27.75
C ILE A 513 26.88 -2.77 -26.54
N ARG A 514 27.51 -2.46 -25.42
CA ARG A 514 26.85 -1.93 -24.21
C ARG A 514 27.47 -0.60 -23.83
N PHE A 515 26.67 0.36 -23.42
CA PHE A 515 27.10 1.69 -23.05
C PHE A 515 26.33 2.22 -21.85
N ASP A 516 27.02 3.00 -21.02
CA ASP A 516 26.36 3.70 -19.92
C ASP A 516 25.73 4.99 -20.45
N PRO A 517 24.40 5.18 -20.34
CA PRO A 517 23.76 6.43 -20.75
C PRO A 517 24.22 7.65 -19.95
N MET A 518 24.91 7.48 -18.85
CA MET A 518 25.43 8.56 -18.01
C MET A 518 26.88 8.92 -18.32
N ASP A 519 27.59 8.04 -19.03
CA ASP A 519 28.98 8.26 -19.41
C ASP A 519 29.25 7.65 -20.79
N LEU A 520 29.39 8.51 -21.80
CA LEU A 520 29.70 8.12 -23.16
C LEU A 520 31.23 8.02 -23.43
N GLY A 521 32.06 8.13 -22.40
CA GLY A 521 33.53 8.05 -22.53
C GLY A 521 34.03 6.70 -23.04
N TYR A 522 33.25 5.64 -22.85
CA TYR A 522 33.59 4.28 -23.29
C TYR A 522 32.35 3.46 -23.60
N ILE A 523 32.59 2.37 -24.35
CA ILE A 523 31.61 1.33 -24.62
C ILE A 523 32.20 -0.04 -24.32
N TRP A 524 31.35 -1.01 -24.07
CA TRP A 524 31.71 -2.41 -23.99
C TRP A 524 31.33 -3.11 -25.30
N VAL A 525 32.24 -3.80 -25.91
CA VAL A 525 32.07 -4.51 -27.19
C VAL A 525 32.09 -6.00 -26.91
N PHE A 526 31.09 -6.73 -27.34
CA PHE A 526 31.02 -8.17 -27.14
C PHE A 526 31.83 -8.92 -28.19
N ASP A 527 32.83 -9.68 -27.74
CA ASP A 527 33.56 -10.65 -28.54
C ASP A 527 32.87 -12.01 -28.45
N GLU A 528 32.18 -12.41 -29.52
CA GLU A 528 31.46 -13.68 -29.59
C GLU A 528 32.35 -14.92 -29.50
N GLN A 529 33.61 -14.84 -29.91
CA GLN A 529 34.53 -15.98 -29.90
C GLN A 529 35.07 -16.27 -28.52
N ASN A 530 35.44 -15.23 -27.80
CA ASN A 530 35.96 -15.36 -26.43
C ASN A 530 34.86 -15.28 -25.38
N ASN A 531 33.62 -14.96 -25.78
CA ASN A 531 32.47 -14.77 -24.90
C ASN A 531 32.74 -13.75 -23.77
N GLU A 532 33.38 -12.63 -24.13
CA GLU A 532 33.78 -11.58 -23.21
C GLU A 532 33.45 -10.18 -23.73
N PHE A 533 33.33 -9.21 -22.81
CA PHE A 533 33.15 -7.81 -23.16
C PHE A 533 34.47 -7.06 -23.08
N LEU A 534 34.80 -6.34 -24.15
CA LEU A 534 36.02 -5.55 -24.29
C LEU A 534 35.68 -4.08 -24.08
N LYS A 535 36.41 -3.41 -23.18
CA LYS A 535 36.22 -1.98 -22.92
C LYS A 535 36.94 -1.17 -24.02
N VAL A 536 36.20 -0.29 -24.69
CA VAL A 536 36.72 0.53 -25.81
C VAL A 536 36.39 2.00 -25.53
N SER A 537 37.43 2.82 -25.43
CA SER A 537 37.31 4.25 -25.14
C SER A 537 36.87 5.05 -26.37
N CYS A 538 36.22 6.18 -26.12
CA CYS A 538 35.91 7.16 -27.15
C CYS A 538 37.20 7.77 -27.69
N THR A 539 37.24 8.07 -29.00
CA THR A 539 38.40 8.73 -29.64
C THR A 539 38.52 10.21 -29.24
N THR A 540 37.54 10.78 -28.58
CA THR A 540 37.51 12.14 -28.05
C THR A 540 37.15 12.11 -26.57
N PRO A 541 38.02 11.63 -25.67
CA PRO A 541 37.73 11.51 -24.26
C PRO A 541 37.44 12.88 -23.61
N GLU A 542 38.12 13.94 -24.01
CA GLU A 542 37.89 15.29 -23.50
C GLU A 542 36.45 15.76 -23.68
N TYR A 543 35.77 15.30 -24.72
CA TYR A 543 34.38 15.59 -24.97
C TYR A 543 33.44 14.59 -24.28
N ALA A 544 33.76 13.30 -24.38
CA ALA A 544 32.82 12.22 -24.08
C ALA A 544 32.83 11.77 -22.60
N ASP A 545 33.97 11.88 -21.90
CA ASP A 545 34.11 11.42 -20.52
C ASP A 545 33.13 12.14 -19.59
N GLY A 546 32.32 11.36 -18.87
CA GLY A 546 31.27 11.85 -17.96
C GLY A 546 30.15 12.61 -18.65
N LEU A 547 30.04 12.54 -20.00
CA LEU A 547 28.97 13.16 -20.75
C LEU A 547 27.78 12.20 -20.87
N SER A 548 26.61 12.62 -20.38
CA SER A 548 25.41 11.79 -20.51
C SER A 548 24.85 11.79 -21.94
N GLU A 549 24.23 10.68 -22.36
CA GLU A 549 23.52 10.53 -23.64
C GLU A 549 22.53 11.68 -23.89
N ARG A 550 21.85 12.12 -22.84
CA ARG A 550 20.88 13.23 -22.90
C ARG A 550 21.58 14.57 -23.18
N ALA A 551 22.67 14.86 -22.45
CA ALA A 551 23.45 16.08 -22.67
C ALA A 551 24.05 16.10 -24.05
N HIS A 552 24.61 14.98 -24.52
CA HIS A 552 25.13 14.83 -25.87
C HIS A 552 24.09 15.13 -26.96
N LYS A 553 22.88 14.53 -26.83
CA LYS A 553 21.78 14.79 -27.78
C LYS A 553 21.32 16.26 -27.75
N ALA A 554 21.31 16.91 -26.59
CA ALA A 554 20.99 18.34 -26.48
C ALA A 554 22.04 19.24 -27.13
N ILE A 555 23.32 18.97 -26.89
CA ILE A 555 24.43 19.68 -27.53
C ILE A 555 24.34 19.54 -29.06
N ARG A 556 24.16 18.31 -29.56
CA ARG A 556 24.01 18.05 -30.99
C ARG A 556 22.83 18.83 -31.59
N LYS A 557 21.67 18.83 -30.90
CA LYS A 557 20.51 19.59 -31.36
C LYS A 557 20.83 21.08 -31.48
N ALA A 558 21.51 21.65 -30.48
CA ALA A 558 21.91 23.05 -30.48
C ALA A 558 22.90 23.36 -31.62
N VAL A 559 23.85 22.46 -31.91
CA VAL A 559 24.79 22.59 -33.03
C VAL A 559 24.07 22.61 -34.38
N VAL A 560 23.12 21.69 -34.59
CA VAL A 560 22.35 21.61 -35.84
C VAL A 560 21.48 22.87 -36.01
N GLU A 561 20.84 23.35 -34.94
CA GLU A 561 20.03 24.58 -34.96
C GLU A 561 20.86 25.83 -35.30
N LYS A 562 22.13 25.89 -34.91
CA LYS A 562 23.08 26.96 -35.30
C LYS A 562 23.58 26.85 -36.76
N GLY A 563 23.08 25.89 -37.54
CA GLY A 563 23.36 25.75 -38.98
C GLY A 563 24.71 25.09 -39.34
N ASN A 564 25.45 24.57 -38.36
CA ASN A 564 26.72 23.85 -38.61
C ASN A 564 26.44 22.40 -39.00
N LYS A 565 26.70 22.06 -40.26
CA LYS A 565 26.55 20.69 -40.79
C LYS A 565 27.75 19.78 -40.54
N ASP A 566 28.94 20.36 -40.29
CA ASP A 566 30.17 19.62 -40.11
C ASP A 566 30.53 19.52 -38.63
N PHE A 567 30.63 18.26 -38.16
CA PHE A 567 31.07 17.93 -36.81
C PHE A 567 32.60 17.93 -36.73
N ASP A 568 33.19 19.08 -36.42
CA ASP A 568 34.61 19.18 -36.10
C ASP A 568 34.82 18.91 -34.58
N LYS A 569 35.86 18.14 -34.22
CA LYS A 569 36.15 17.76 -32.83
C LYS A 569 36.38 18.97 -31.92
N GLU A 570 37.13 19.95 -32.39
CA GLU A 570 37.42 21.17 -31.62
C GLU A 570 36.13 21.97 -31.34
N LYS A 571 35.26 22.06 -32.33
CA LYS A 571 33.97 22.71 -32.18
C LYS A 571 33.01 21.99 -31.21
N LEU A 572 33.07 20.67 -31.13
CA LEU A 572 32.26 19.94 -30.17
C LEU A 572 32.68 20.22 -28.73
N ILE A 573 33.98 20.36 -28.47
CA ILE A 573 34.51 20.74 -27.15
C ILE A 573 34.08 22.16 -26.81
N GLU A 574 34.22 23.11 -27.72
CA GLU A 574 33.80 24.50 -27.60
C GLU A 574 32.28 24.58 -27.34
N TYR A 575 31.46 23.85 -28.11
CA TYR A 575 30.02 23.81 -27.90
C TYR A 575 29.63 23.14 -26.60
N ARG A 576 30.39 22.18 -26.07
CA ARG A 576 30.15 21.61 -24.73
C ARG A 576 30.40 22.67 -23.66
N GLU A 577 31.42 23.49 -23.78
CA GLU A 577 31.70 24.60 -22.89
C GLU A 577 30.64 25.70 -23.01
N ASP A 578 30.32 26.13 -24.22
CA ASP A 578 29.26 27.08 -24.53
C ASP A 578 27.89 26.59 -23.97
N PHE A 579 27.60 25.32 -24.12
CA PHE A 579 26.36 24.73 -23.62
C PHE A 579 26.31 24.76 -22.07
N ARG A 580 27.44 24.49 -21.42
CA ARG A 580 27.59 24.65 -19.97
C ARG A 580 27.36 26.11 -19.54
N GLU A 581 28.01 27.04 -20.22
CA GLU A 581 27.89 28.48 -19.93
C GLU A 581 26.47 28.99 -20.19
N ASN A 582 25.84 28.58 -21.28
CA ASN A 582 24.45 28.92 -21.58
C ASN A 582 23.47 28.36 -20.56
N ILE A 583 23.70 27.13 -20.09
CA ILE A 583 22.89 26.54 -19.01
C ILE A 583 23.11 27.31 -17.72
N ASN A 584 24.35 27.67 -17.37
CA ASN A 584 24.66 28.47 -16.19
C ASN A 584 24.07 29.89 -16.28
N GLN A 585 24.09 30.52 -17.45
CA GLN A 585 23.46 31.83 -17.66
C GLN A 585 21.93 31.76 -17.62
N GLN A 586 21.31 30.71 -18.19
CA GLN A 586 19.87 30.48 -18.11
C GLN A 586 19.43 30.07 -16.70
N SER A 587 20.27 29.36 -15.96
CA SER A 587 20.01 29.01 -14.57
C SER A 587 20.07 30.23 -13.64
N LYS A 588 20.85 31.23 -13.98
CA LYS A 588 20.83 32.55 -13.29
C LYS A 588 19.54 33.35 -13.54
N SER A 589 18.74 33.00 -14.55
CA SER A 589 17.42 33.58 -14.75
C SER A 589 16.42 32.93 -13.77
N LYS A 590 15.54 33.75 -13.16
CA LYS A 590 14.56 33.30 -12.14
C LYS A 590 13.53 32.25 -12.62
N LYS A 591 13.74 31.56 -13.74
CA LYS A 591 12.81 30.57 -14.30
C LYS A 591 13.19 29.15 -13.84
N LEU A 592 12.28 28.50 -13.12
CA LEU A 592 12.44 27.15 -12.56
C LEU A 592 12.73 26.05 -13.62
N ARG A 593 12.12 26.15 -14.82
CA ARG A 593 12.26 25.14 -15.89
C ARG A 593 13.68 24.95 -16.43
N PRO A 594 14.44 26.02 -16.77
CA PRO A 594 15.81 25.86 -17.27
C PRO A 594 16.75 25.23 -16.24
N ARG A 595 16.58 25.54 -14.96
CA ARG A 595 17.40 25.00 -13.85
C ARG A 595 17.18 23.51 -13.64
N THR A 596 15.91 23.10 -13.62
CA THR A 596 15.55 21.67 -13.55
C THR A 596 16.12 20.91 -14.76
N GLN A 597 16.16 21.55 -15.93
CA GLN A 597 16.75 20.99 -17.14
C GLN A 597 18.28 20.87 -17.03
N ALA A 598 18.95 21.89 -16.49
CA ALA A 598 20.41 21.86 -16.26
C ALA A 598 20.81 20.75 -15.28
N ALA A 599 20.10 20.64 -14.18
CA ALA A 599 20.32 19.58 -13.20
C ALA A 599 20.06 18.16 -13.77
N ARG A 600 19.10 18.03 -14.69
CA ARG A 600 18.84 16.75 -15.39
C ARG A 600 19.96 16.30 -16.32
N PHE A 601 20.77 17.23 -16.83
CA PHE A 601 21.89 16.89 -17.70
C PHE A 601 23.09 16.35 -16.95
N ASN A 602 23.08 16.43 -15.61
CA ASN A 602 24.15 15.96 -14.72
C ASN A 602 25.53 16.43 -15.22
N LEU A 603 25.60 17.70 -15.65
CA LEU A 603 26.84 18.27 -16.17
C LEU A 603 27.83 18.34 -15.01
N PRO A 604 29.03 17.74 -15.13
CA PRO A 604 30.00 17.80 -14.07
C PRO A 604 30.37 19.28 -13.83
N VAL A 605 29.96 19.78 -12.71
CA VAL A 605 30.44 21.07 -12.21
C VAL A 605 31.92 20.84 -11.84
N LYS A 606 32.83 21.65 -12.36
CA LYS A 606 34.22 21.63 -11.89
C LYS A 606 34.16 21.82 -10.38
N ALA A 607 34.58 20.82 -9.63
CA ALA A 607 34.68 20.91 -8.19
C ALA A 607 35.67 22.05 -7.86
N VAL A 608 35.13 23.24 -7.65
CA VAL A 608 35.89 24.31 -7.01
C VAL A 608 36.00 23.88 -5.55
N PRO A 609 37.21 23.73 -5.01
CA PRO A 609 37.36 23.38 -3.59
C PRO A 609 36.63 24.45 -2.77
N ILE A 610 35.57 24.08 -2.11
CA ILE A 610 34.78 24.96 -1.24
C ILE A 610 35.72 25.34 -0.11
N LYS A 611 36.17 26.59 -0.07
CA LYS A 611 36.83 27.11 1.12
C LYS A 611 35.77 27.15 2.22
N ALA A 612 36.04 26.42 3.31
CA ALA A 612 35.17 26.32 4.47
C ALA A 612 34.67 27.67 5.03
N GLU A 613 35.35 28.75 4.70
CA GLU A 613 34.99 30.12 5.04
C GLU A 613 33.70 30.64 4.38
N THR A 614 33.29 30.13 3.22
CA THR A 614 32.11 30.65 2.50
C THR A 614 30.80 30.11 3.09
N LEU A 615 30.82 28.92 3.65
CA LEU A 615 29.67 28.34 4.38
C LEU A 615 29.45 29.07 5.72
N SER A 616 30.52 29.46 6.41
CA SER A 616 30.42 30.16 7.70
C SER A 616 29.85 31.59 7.59
N ARG A 617 29.98 32.27 6.43
CA ARG A 617 29.45 33.60 6.22
C ARG A 617 27.93 33.65 5.96
N LYS A 618 27.35 32.66 5.29
CA LYS A 618 25.88 32.58 5.09
C LYS A 618 25.12 32.21 6.39
N TYR A 619 25.78 31.51 7.29
CA TYR A 619 25.17 31.12 8.59
C TYR A 619 25.33 32.20 9.70
N LYS A 620 26.28 33.15 9.54
CA LYS A 620 26.52 34.18 10.57
C LYS A 620 25.50 35.33 10.57
N ASN A 621 24.61 35.43 9.60
CA ASN A 621 23.62 36.53 9.50
C ASN A 621 22.19 36.11 9.88
N LYS A 622 21.98 34.98 10.57
CA LYS A 622 20.70 34.69 11.23
C LYS A 622 20.85 34.92 12.72
N PRO A 623 19.87 35.55 13.39
CA PRO A 623 19.96 35.85 14.82
C PRO A 623 20.14 34.55 15.60
N ASP A 624 21.07 34.62 16.56
CA ASP A 624 21.37 33.58 17.53
C ASP A 624 20.08 33.09 18.22
N GLY A 625 19.86 31.81 18.20
CA GLY A 625 18.99 31.25 19.21
C GLY A 625 18.02 30.16 18.83
N GLN A 626 18.21 29.39 17.79
CA GLN A 626 17.55 28.08 17.76
C GLN A 626 18.39 27.08 16.96
N GLN A 627 18.88 26.09 17.66
CA GLN A 627 19.48 24.89 17.07
C GLN A 627 18.47 24.30 16.08
N CYS A 628 18.77 24.39 14.77
CA CYS A 628 17.96 23.80 13.69
C CYS A 628 17.96 22.25 13.69
N TYR A 629 18.39 21.65 14.75
CA TYR A 629 18.38 20.21 14.93
C TYR A 629 17.66 19.87 16.24
N GLN A 630 16.31 19.93 16.19
CA GLN A 630 15.55 19.12 17.13
C GLN A 630 15.88 17.67 16.80
N SER A 631 16.37 16.95 17.79
CA SER A 631 16.41 15.48 17.77
C SER A 631 15.09 14.99 17.21
N PHE A 632 15.15 14.08 16.23
CA PHE A 632 13.96 13.42 15.71
C PHE A 632 13.34 12.62 16.86
N GLU A 633 12.46 13.24 17.62
CA GLU A 633 11.57 12.53 18.51
C GLU A 633 10.56 11.78 17.64
N VAL A 634 10.47 10.49 17.88
CA VAL A 634 9.43 9.64 17.30
C VAL A 634 8.10 10.19 17.80
N ILE A 635 7.39 10.90 16.94
CA ILE A 635 6.00 11.26 17.20
C ILE A 635 5.22 9.95 17.11
N GLU A 636 4.94 9.34 18.26
CA GLU A 636 3.87 8.36 18.39
C GLU A 636 2.56 9.09 18.06
N GLY A 637 2.15 8.99 16.81
CA GLY A 637 0.86 9.48 16.38
C GLY A 637 -0.23 8.62 17.01
N ASP A 638 -0.91 9.15 18.01
CA ASP A 638 -2.23 8.70 18.40
C ASP A 638 -3.15 8.82 17.17
N HIS A 639 -3.43 7.72 16.55
CA HIS A 639 -4.52 7.57 15.60
C HIS A 639 -5.64 6.78 16.25
N ASN A 640 -6.48 7.49 17.00
CA ASN A 640 -7.89 7.19 17.09
C ASN A 640 -8.57 7.90 15.89
N GLU A 641 -8.88 7.13 14.85
CA GLU A 641 -10.11 7.08 14.03
C GLU A 641 -9.89 6.15 12.82
#